data_a60b240f775ed379d5368cdf5d086964
#
_entry.id   a60b240f775ed379d5368cdf5d086964
#
_cell.length_a   1.000
_cell.length_b   1.000
_cell.length_c   1.000
_cell.angle_alpha   90.00
_cell.angle_beta   90.00
_cell.angle_gamma   90.00
#
_symmetry.space_group_name_H-M   'P 1'
#
loop_
_entity.id
_entity.type
_entity.pdbx_description
1 polymer ?
#
loop_
_entity_poly.entity_id
_entity_poly.type
_entity_poly.pdbx_seq_one_letter_code
_entity_poly.pdbx_strand_id
1 'polypeptide(L)'
;MEFSDQELLAETVRIGDQLLEESGADRNGRYWHTANQVGIEIHWEAETSLYNGVSGIALFLLTLYQQTREERFRNAALEGLGWAEQQKPGENDTLAFLTGKLSLPFTWLRAYQILEDDSALDEANKLINQLLPDQVPDTVAEYINGISGSVVGLLHLHHATQNENILRTLDQYIAQLLATVHCHQTGLYWDRSSRNARGLCGFSHGSSGAGYAFLELGYYFQNPAFFWLAEQAFSYERACYNPDAKNWPDFRMSLLTEEDEQRFQEAYQRGELEFFTCGSDMNAWCHGAAGVGLARLRAYEQLGKLVYFDEAIAATKKTRSTDLNSLAPATFTLCHGRGGNADLFLEAFRVLNDPRYQRMAEGIAQHALHTWRQEGLYRSGTRYEGEDRSLFNGIAGVGYFYLRVLSPQTVPSVLAPQLSATYAGSINSSEFPHLALSPAEAQEQLLEKRFPRTVHLIRHLNQGQELVTDSSAIAAPLYRRSYWQDFARRQANRLPVNFRAGVIDVWRLEDSRAALDEQIKSDTLLLFRQKQKVADAERLLSLDEPALLKETLRLDPDVTLQTTSWNWSQHNTESWLNNLQENEGDHAVLLIPTTQGIREQPLNAFGQTILEAFLDEKTVEDGRQVVQSQVADPITSLRIEELMIKQIQAAIRVGLLIDPTKHPLQVTVATQYYTNIQETH
;
A
#
# COMPACT_ATOMS: atom_id res chain seq x y z
N MET A 1 11.55 -39.72 -6.66
CA MET A 1 10.40 -40.45 -7.23
C MET A 1 9.53 -39.39 -7.88
N GLU A 2 9.32 -39.49 -9.17
CA GLU A 2 8.36 -38.62 -9.86
C GLU A 2 6.96 -39.13 -9.51
N PHE A 3 6.12 -38.27 -8.96
CA PHE A 3 4.70 -38.61 -8.75
C PHE A 3 3.96 -38.44 -10.08
N SER A 4 2.99 -39.31 -10.32
CA SER A 4 2.12 -39.22 -11.49
C SER A 4 1.00 -38.18 -11.27
N ASP A 5 0.50 -37.62 -12.34
CA ASP A 5 -0.70 -36.73 -12.30
C ASP A 5 -1.88 -37.44 -11.62
N GLN A 6 -1.98 -38.79 -11.77
CA GLN A 6 -3.01 -39.57 -11.11
C GLN A 6 -2.88 -39.57 -9.57
N GLU A 7 -1.65 -39.62 -9.02
CA GLU A 7 -1.45 -39.57 -7.57
C GLU A 7 -1.81 -38.19 -7.02
N LEU A 8 -1.46 -37.15 -7.75
CA LEU A 8 -1.80 -35.78 -7.36
C LEU A 8 -3.31 -35.52 -7.42
N LEU A 9 -3.97 -36.04 -8.47
CA LEU A 9 -5.44 -35.95 -8.57
C LEU A 9 -6.13 -36.78 -7.47
N ALA A 10 -5.64 -37.98 -7.17
CA ALA A 10 -6.18 -38.81 -6.10
C ALA A 10 -6.09 -38.10 -4.73
N GLU A 11 -4.98 -37.44 -4.44
CA GLU A 11 -4.84 -36.63 -3.22
C GLU A 11 -5.79 -35.42 -3.22
N THR A 12 -5.96 -34.77 -4.36
CA THR A 12 -6.91 -33.64 -4.48
C THR A 12 -8.35 -34.10 -4.22
N VAL A 13 -8.72 -35.28 -4.73
CA VAL A 13 -10.02 -35.89 -4.45
C VAL A 13 -10.14 -36.24 -2.95
N ARG A 14 -9.11 -36.80 -2.33
CA ARG A 14 -9.08 -37.07 -0.88
C ARG A 14 -9.33 -35.77 -0.05
N ILE A 15 -8.68 -34.67 -0.44
CA ILE A 15 -8.94 -33.34 0.20
C ILE A 15 -10.40 -32.93 0.03
N GLY A 16 -10.96 -33.11 -1.16
CA GLY A 16 -12.38 -32.84 -1.41
C GLY A 16 -13.29 -33.68 -0.52
N ASP A 17 -13.04 -34.99 -0.42
CA ASP A 17 -13.80 -35.92 0.44
C ASP A 17 -13.69 -35.54 1.93
N GLN A 18 -12.50 -35.20 2.41
CA GLN A 18 -12.29 -34.71 3.77
C GLN A 18 -13.13 -33.46 4.05
N LEU A 19 -13.17 -32.48 3.13
CA LEU A 19 -14.01 -31.30 3.28
C LEU A 19 -15.50 -31.64 3.33
N LEU A 20 -15.96 -32.64 2.56
CA LEU A 20 -17.33 -33.11 2.63
C LEU A 20 -17.67 -33.74 4.00
N GLU A 21 -16.77 -34.56 4.53
CA GLU A 21 -16.92 -35.24 5.82
C GLU A 21 -16.90 -34.26 7.00
N GLU A 22 -16.08 -33.22 6.93
CA GLU A 22 -15.89 -32.20 7.98
C GLU A 22 -16.88 -31.02 7.89
N SER A 23 -17.80 -31.02 6.92
CA SER A 23 -18.82 -29.98 6.77
C SER A 23 -19.93 -30.12 7.79
N GLY A 24 -20.47 -28.98 8.23
CA GLY A 24 -21.78 -28.89 8.89
C GLY A 24 -22.89 -28.66 7.86
N ALA A 25 -24.14 -28.94 8.27
CA ALA A 25 -25.31 -28.59 7.48
C ALA A 25 -26.45 -28.11 8.38
N ASP A 26 -27.21 -27.13 7.91
CA ASP A 26 -28.43 -26.66 8.53
C ASP A 26 -29.56 -26.49 7.47
N ARG A 27 -30.68 -25.89 7.85
CA ARG A 27 -31.81 -25.66 6.93
C ARG A 27 -31.47 -24.78 5.72
N ASN A 28 -30.37 -24.02 5.78
CA ASN A 28 -29.95 -23.08 4.74
C ASN A 28 -28.95 -23.73 3.78
N GLY A 29 -28.32 -24.83 4.13
CA GLY A 29 -27.35 -25.52 3.30
C GLY A 29 -26.15 -26.04 4.08
N ARG A 30 -25.02 -26.14 3.42
CA ARG A 30 -23.75 -26.69 3.93
C ARG A 30 -22.78 -25.57 4.32
N TYR A 31 -22.03 -25.75 5.42
CA TYR A 31 -21.02 -24.78 5.85
C TYR A 31 -19.78 -25.46 6.42
N TRP A 32 -18.71 -24.71 6.54
CA TRP A 32 -17.45 -25.13 7.14
C TRP A 32 -16.98 -24.10 8.15
N HIS A 33 -16.56 -24.57 9.32
CA HIS A 33 -15.83 -23.73 10.26
C HIS A 33 -14.37 -23.67 9.86
N THR A 34 -13.82 -22.49 9.79
CA THR A 34 -12.44 -22.20 9.42
C THR A 34 -11.75 -21.43 10.54
N ALA A 35 -10.41 -21.48 10.57
CA ALA A 35 -9.60 -20.83 11.57
C ALA A 35 -9.44 -19.33 11.22
N ASN A 36 -10.05 -18.46 12.02
CA ASN A 36 -9.87 -17.03 11.95
C ASN A 36 -8.92 -16.56 13.06
N GLN A 37 -7.76 -16.00 12.67
CA GLN A 37 -6.75 -15.55 13.61
C GLN A 37 -6.95 -14.07 13.95
N VAL A 38 -7.20 -13.78 15.23
CA VAL A 38 -7.27 -12.42 15.78
C VAL A 38 -6.14 -12.24 16.80
N GLY A 39 -5.09 -11.57 16.40
CA GLY A 39 -3.87 -11.45 17.21
C GLY A 39 -3.18 -12.80 17.43
N ILE A 40 -3.22 -13.31 18.66
CA ILE A 40 -2.69 -14.65 19.02
C ILE A 40 -3.77 -15.72 19.13
N GLU A 41 -5.05 -15.33 19.13
CA GLU A 41 -6.18 -16.24 19.32
C GLU A 41 -6.69 -16.79 17.99
N ILE A 42 -7.16 -18.04 18.02
CA ILE A 42 -7.81 -18.70 16.88
C ILE A 42 -9.28 -18.90 17.21
N HIS A 43 -10.15 -18.31 16.41
CA HIS A 43 -11.59 -18.48 16.48
C HIS A 43 -12.06 -19.37 15.33
N TRP A 44 -12.92 -20.35 15.63
CA TRP A 44 -13.50 -21.22 14.62
C TRP A 44 -14.89 -20.73 14.28
N GLU A 45 -15.08 -20.23 13.08
CA GLU A 45 -16.34 -19.67 12.64
C GLU A 45 -16.65 -20.04 11.18
N ALA A 46 -17.93 -20.05 10.83
CA ALA A 46 -18.36 -20.18 9.46
C ALA A 46 -18.66 -18.80 8.90
N GLU A 47 -17.86 -18.37 7.94
CA GLU A 47 -17.99 -17.10 7.24
C GLU A 47 -18.18 -17.30 5.74
N THR A 48 -18.47 -16.22 5.00
CA THR A 48 -18.90 -16.31 3.59
C THR A 48 -17.79 -15.94 2.60
N SER A 49 -16.61 -15.46 3.05
CA SER A 49 -15.58 -14.91 2.20
C SER A 49 -14.90 -15.94 1.29
N LEU A 50 -14.20 -15.43 0.29
CA LEU A 50 -13.33 -16.24 -0.58
C LEU A 50 -12.05 -16.65 0.16
N TYR A 51 -11.56 -15.81 1.06
CA TYR A 51 -10.28 -16.01 1.74
C TYR A 51 -10.35 -17.13 2.78
N ASN A 52 -11.20 -17.00 3.77
CA ASN A 52 -11.37 -17.98 4.85
C ASN A 52 -12.70 -18.72 4.81
N GLY A 53 -13.66 -18.30 4.01
CA GLY A 53 -15.04 -18.74 4.12
C GLY A 53 -15.51 -19.80 3.14
N VAL A 54 -16.80 -20.01 3.18
CA VAL A 54 -17.53 -20.99 2.38
C VAL A 54 -17.38 -20.74 0.88
N SER A 55 -17.32 -19.48 0.41
CA SER A 55 -17.11 -19.17 -1.01
C SER A 55 -15.79 -19.71 -1.54
N GLY A 56 -14.72 -19.67 -0.73
CA GLY A 56 -13.43 -20.23 -1.13
C GLY A 56 -13.44 -21.74 -1.23
N ILE A 57 -14.06 -22.40 -0.28
CA ILE A 57 -14.20 -23.87 -0.29
C ILE A 57 -15.09 -24.30 -1.47
N ALA A 58 -16.20 -23.61 -1.71
CA ALA A 58 -17.07 -23.84 -2.85
C ALA A 58 -16.34 -23.67 -4.19
N LEU A 59 -15.49 -22.65 -4.33
CA LEU A 59 -14.66 -22.47 -5.52
C LEU A 59 -13.72 -23.65 -5.77
N PHE A 60 -13.06 -24.16 -4.72
CA PHE A 60 -12.23 -25.36 -4.83
C PHE A 60 -13.06 -26.57 -5.27
N LEU A 61 -14.20 -26.84 -4.62
CA LEU A 61 -15.07 -27.99 -4.94
C LEU A 61 -15.64 -27.89 -6.36
N LEU A 62 -16.05 -26.71 -6.84
CA LEU A 62 -16.46 -26.50 -8.23
C LEU A 62 -15.32 -26.79 -9.22
N THR A 63 -14.10 -26.35 -8.89
CA THR A 63 -12.93 -26.60 -9.73
C THR A 63 -12.55 -28.07 -9.72
N LEU A 64 -12.70 -28.76 -8.59
CA LEU A 64 -12.51 -30.20 -8.49
C LEU A 64 -13.57 -30.97 -9.32
N TYR A 65 -14.84 -30.54 -9.25
CA TYR A 65 -15.90 -31.05 -10.12
C TYR A 65 -15.56 -30.86 -11.61
N GLN A 66 -15.02 -29.70 -11.99
CA GLN A 66 -14.62 -29.43 -13.38
C GLN A 66 -13.64 -30.49 -13.90
N GLN A 67 -12.71 -30.94 -13.06
CA GLN A 67 -11.69 -31.94 -13.43
C GLN A 67 -12.19 -33.39 -13.34
N THR A 68 -13.02 -33.70 -12.32
CA THR A 68 -13.42 -35.10 -12.04
C THR A 68 -14.79 -35.48 -12.58
N ARG A 69 -15.68 -34.50 -12.77
CA ARG A 69 -17.10 -34.66 -13.08
C ARG A 69 -17.88 -35.46 -11.99
N GLU A 70 -17.40 -35.47 -10.76
CA GLU A 70 -18.05 -36.13 -9.63
C GLU A 70 -19.09 -35.19 -8.99
N GLU A 71 -20.39 -35.51 -9.17
CA GLU A 71 -21.53 -34.68 -8.78
C GLU A 71 -21.55 -34.34 -7.27
N ARG A 72 -20.95 -35.17 -6.40
CA ARG A 72 -20.87 -34.86 -4.96
C ARG A 72 -20.17 -33.53 -4.67
N PHE A 73 -19.12 -33.18 -5.43
CA PHE A 73 -18.38 -31.92 -5.26
C PHE A 73 -19.18 -30.71 -5.74
N ARG A 74 -19.85 -30.87 -6.90
CA ARG A 74 -20.77 -29.85 -7.40
C ARG A 74 -21.91 -29.56 -6.41
N ASN A 75 -22.56 -30.62 -5.93
CA ASN A 75 -23.70 -30.48 -5.02
C ASN A 75 -23.28 -29.82 -3.70
N ALA A 76 -22.17 -30.24 -3.10
CA ALA A 76 -21.65 -29.65 -1.87
C ALA A 76 -21.27 -28.17 -2.06
N ALA A 77 -20.69 -27.80 -3.20
CA ALA A 77 -20.38 -26.41 -3.50
C ALA A 77 -21.64 -25.54 -3.62
N LEU A 78 -22.66 -26.01 -4.36
CA LEU A 78 -23.94 -25.28 -4.52
C LEU A 78 -24.72 -25.17 -3.19
N GLU A 79 -24.72 -26.22 -2.37
CA GLU A 79 -25.28 -26.20 -1.02
C GLU A 79 -24.56 -25.16 -0.14
N GLY A 80 -23.23 -25.05 -0.27
CA GLY A 80 -22.43 -24.05 0.43
C GLY A 80 -22.75 -22.62 -0.02
N LEU A 81 -22.83 -22.37 -1.33
CA LEU A 81 -23.21 -21.06 -1.84
C LEU A 81 -24.64 -20.67 -1.40
N GLY A 82 -25.58 -21.61 -1.44
CA GLY A 82 -26.94 -21.39 -0.94
C GLY A 82 -26.97 -21.05 0.55
N TRP A 83 -26.14 -21.68 1.36
CA TRP A 83 -25.99 -21.32 2.78
C TRP A 83 -25.43 -19.90 2.94
N ALA A 84 -24.37 -19.56 2.17
CA ALA A 84 -23.73 -18.25 2.26
C ALA A 84 -24.67 -17.08 1.91
N GLU A 85 -25.60 -17.27 0.97
CA GLU A 85 -26.63 -16.27 0.62
C GLU A 85 -27.59 -15.93 1.77
N GLN A 86 -27.83 -16.89 2.66
CA GLN A 86 -28.76 -16.71 3.78
C GLN A 86 -28.09 -16.05 5.00
N GLN A 87 -26.78 -15.85 4.96
CA GLN A 87 -26.09 -15.18 6.05
C GLN A 87 -26.33 -13.68 5.99
N LYS A 88 -26.63 -13.10 7.15
CA LYS A 88 -26.77 -11.64 7.25
C LYS A 88 -25.39 -11.02 7.18
N PRO A 89 -25.20 -9.99 6.34
CA PRO A 89 -23.94 -9.21 6.37
C PRO A 89 -23.72 -8.64 7.77
N GLY A 90 -22.47 -8.70 8.24
CA GLY A 90 -22.07 -7.98 9.45
C GLY A 90 -22.12 -6.47 9.23
N GLU A 91 -22.29 -5.69 10.30
CA GLU A 91 -22.33 -4.22 10.22
C GLU A 91 -21.04 -3.62 9.64
N ASN A 92 -19.91 -4.31 9.79
CA ASN A 92 -18.58 -3.89 9.33
C ASN A 92 -18.10 -4.59 8.04
N ASP A 93 -18.95 -5.37 7.38
CA ASP A 93 -18.57 -6.08 6.17
C ASP A 93 -18.37 -5.11 5.01
N THR A 94 -17.15 -5.09 4.46
CA THR A 94 -16.78 -4.29 3.31
C THR A 94 -17.15 -4.98 1.98
N LEU A 95 -17.03 -4.25 0.86
CA LEU A 95 -17.12 -4.83 -0.49
C LEU A 95 -15.82 -5.56 -0.91
N ALA A 96 -14.84 -5.74 -0.03
CA ALA A 96 -13.57 -6.38 -0.37
C ALA A 96 -13.76 -7.69 -1.15
N PHE A 97 -12.88 -7.91 -2.12
CA PHE A 97 -13.00 -9.05 -3.04
C PHE A 97 -12.71 -10.39 -2.35
N LEU A 98 -11.62 -10.47 -1.59
CA LEU A 98 -11.19 -11.73 -1.00
C LEU A 98 -11.82 -12.00 0.37
N THR A 99 -12.00 -10.96 1.18
CA THR A 99 -12.44 -11.07 2.58
C THR A 99 -13.82 -10.47 2.82
N GLY A 100 -14.47 -9.90 1.80
CA GLY A 100 -15.74 -9.21 1.94
C GLY A 100 -16.84 -9.74 1.03
N LYS A 101 -17.84 -8.90 0.84
CA LYS A 101 -19.12 -9.27 0.20
C LYS A 101 -18.99 -9.61 -1.30
N LEU A 102 -17.95 -9.14 -2.00
CA LEU A 102 -17.75 -9.51 -3.41
C LEU A 102 -17.31 -10.97 -3.62
N SER A 103 -16.87 -11.66 -2.58
CA SER A 103 -16.50 -13.06 -2.62
C SER A 103 -17.61 -13.96 -3.18
N LEU A 104 -18.82 -13.78 -2.67
CA LEU A 104 -19.96 -14.63 -3.03
C LEU A 104 -20.44 -14.44 -4.48
N PRO A 105 -20.75 -13.22 -4.98
CA PRO A 105 -21.11 -13.05 -6.39
C PRO A 105 -19.99 -13.44 -7.35
N PHE A 106 -18.71 -13.27 -6.99
CA PHE A 106 -17.60 -13.76 -7.79
C PHE A 106 -17.58 -15.31 -7.85
N THR A 107 -17.85 -16.00 -6.74
CA THR A 107 -17.89 -17.47 -6.74
C THR A 107 -19.08 -17.99 -7.55
N TRP A 108 -20.23 -17.31 -7.54
CA TRP A 108 -21.35 -17.60 -8.43
C TRP A 108 -21.00 -17.37 -9.91
N LEU A 109 -20.25 -16.32 -10.22
CA LEU A 109 -19.72 -16.13 -11.57
C LEU A 109 -18.81 -17.30 -11.98
N ARG A 110 -17.98 -17.81 -11.05
CA ARG A 110 -17.13 -19.01 -11.33
C ARG A 110 -17.99 -20.26 -11.50
N ALA A 111 -19.08 -20.40 -10.74
CA ALA A 111 -20.04 -21.49 -10.93
C ALA A 111 -20.66 -21.44 -12.31
N TYR A 112 -21.11 -20.27 -12.79
CA TYR A 112 -21.58 -20.07 -14.18
C TYR A 112 -20.56 -20.55 -15.21
N GLN A 113 -19.30 -20.12 -15.09
CA GLN A 113 -18.24 -20.46 -16.04
C GLN A 113 -17.88 -21.96 -16.07
N ILE A 114 -18.05 -22.66 -14.94
CA ILE A 114 -17.75 -24.10 -14.82
C ILE A 114 -18.94 -24.98 -15.21
N LEU A 115 -20.15 -24.56 -14.83
CA LEU A 115 -21.36 -25.33 -15.01
C LEU A 115 -22.10 -25.02 -16.33
N GLU A 116 -21.79 -23.87 -16.95
CA GLU A 116 -22.50 -23.30 -18.11
C GLU A 116 -24.00 -23.14 -17.84
N ASP A 117 -24.35 -22.75 -16.59
CA ASP A 117 -25.72 -22.59 -16.11
C ASP A 117 -26.03 -21.11 -15.86
N ASP A 118 -26.87 -20.53 -16.73
CA ASP A 118 -27.24 -19.12 -16.68
C ASP A 118 -27.87 -18.71 -15.33
N SER A 119 -28.51 -19.64 -14.62
CA SER A 119 -29.05 -19.34 -13.28
C SER A 119 -27.98 -18.91 -12.27
N ALA A 120 -26.77 -19.40 -12.40
CA ALA A 120 -25.64 -18.98 -11.58
C ALA A 120 -25.18 -17.54 -11.89
N LEU A 121 -25.26 -17.13 -13.17
CA LEU A 121 -24.97 -15.75 -13.56
C LEU A 121 -26.05 -14.79 -13.08
N ASP A 122 -27.33 -15.21 -13.18
CA ASP A 122 -28.47 -14.43 -12.65
C ASP A 122 -28.32 -14.20 -11.14
N GLU A 123 -27.90 -15.22 -10.38
CA GLU A 123 -27.68 -15.11 -8.95
C GLU A 123 -26.50 -14.16 -8.65
N ALA A 124 -25.39 -14.26 -9.37
CA ALA A 124 -24.26 -13.32 -9.24
C ALA A 124 -24.74 -11.87 -9.48
N ASN A 125 -25.51 -11.63 -10.53
CA ASN A 125 -26.03 -10.29 -10.87
C ASN A 125 -27.04 -9.77 -9.85
N LYS A 126 -27.91 -10.63 -9.34
CA LYS A 126 -28.85 -10.30 -8.27
C LYS A 126 -28.11 -9.87 -6.99
N LEU A 127 -27.12 -10.65 -6.56
CA LEU A 127 -26.31 -10.34 -5.38
C LEU A 127 -25.56 -9.01 -5.55
N ILE A 128 -24.95 -8.77 -6.72
CA ILE A 128 -24.23 -7.52 -6.97
C ILE A 128 -25.16 -6.31 -6.89
N ASN A 129 -26.37 -6.39 -7.43
CA ASN A 129 -27.37 -5.32 -7.34
C ASN A 129 -27.83 -5.04 -5.90
N GLN A 130 -27.79 -6.04 -5.02
CA GLN A 130 -28.10 -5.86 -3.59
C GLN A 130 -26.95 -5.25 -2.81
N LEU A 131 -25.70 -5.50 -3.25
CA LEU A 131 -24.48 -5.10 -2.55
C LEU A 131 -23.98 -3.71 -2.94
N LEU A 132 -24.26 -3.24 -4.16
CA LEU A 132 -23.82 -1.94 -4.63
C LEU A 132 -24.75 -0.83 -4.12
N PRO A 133 -24.49 -0.29 -2.93
CA PRO A 133 -25.31 0.80 -2.36
C PRO A 133 -24.98 2.12 -3.05
N ASP A 134 -25.81 3.12 -2.83
CA ASP A 134 -25.59 4.50 -3.28
C ASP A 134 -24.33 5.17 -2.64
N GLN A 135 -23.76 4.55 -1.62
CA GLN A 135 -22.57 5.03 -0.91
C GLN A 135 -21.48 3.97 -0.92
N VAL A 136 -20.29 4.38 -1.31
CA VAL A 136 -19.07 3.55 -1.19
C VAL A 136 -18.62 3.56 0.27
N PRO A 137 -18.51 2.41 0.94
CA PRO A 137 -17.97 2.35 2.30
C PRO A 137 -16.53 2.91 2.35
N ASP A 138 -16.17 3.53 3.46
CA ASP A 138 -14.79 3.92 3.72
C ASP A 138 -13.93 2.66 3.85
N THR A 139 -13.14 2.37 2.81
CA THR A 139 -12.31 1.18 2.71
C THR A 139 -10.87 1.57 2.42
N VAL A 140 -9.95 0.65 2.77
CA VAL A 140 -8.52 0.83 2.51
C VAL A 140 -8.17 0.51 1.06
N ALA A 141 -7.04 1.01 0.59
CA ALA A 141 -6.63 0.85 -0.80
C ALA A 141 -6.05 -0.53 -1.14
N GLU A 142 -5.72 -1.36 -0.17
CA GLU A 142 -5.03 -2.65 -0.36
C GLU A 142 -5.84 -3.69 -1.17
N TYR A 143 -5.17 -4.77 -1.60
CA TYR A 143 -5.80 -5.78 -2.46
C TYR A 143 -6.66 -6.77 -1.67
N ILE A 144 -6.21 -7.22 -0.52
CA ILE A 144 -6.87 -8.31 0.22
C ILE A 144 -8.19 -7.87 0.88
N ASN A 145 -8.18 -6.72 1.57
CA ASN A 145 -9.33 -6.21 2.34
C ASN A 145 -9.88 -4.89 1.78
N GLY A 146 -9.48 -4.48 0.58
CA GLY A 146 -9.75 -3.12 0.15
C GLY A 146 -10.05 -2.95 -1.33
N ILE A 147 -10.01 -1.69 -1.73
CA ILE A 147 -10.48 -1.21 -3.03
C ILE A 147 -9.76 -1.87 -4.20
N SER A 148 -8.44 -2.08 -4.12
CA SER A 148 -7.68 -2.65 -5.26
C SER A 148 -8.15 -4.05 -5.62
N GLY A 149 -8.42 -4.91 -4.63
CA GLY A 149 -9.02 -6.22 -4.90
C GLY A 149 -10.46 -6.10 -5.39
N SER A 150 -11.25 -5.22 -4.78
CA SER A 150 -12.64 -4.98 -5.19
C SER A 150 -12.74 -4.55 -6.65
N VAL A 151 -11.84 -3.69 -7.12
CA VAL A 151 -11.76 -3.30 -8.54
C VAL A 151 -11.60 -4.53 -9.43
N VAL A 152 -10.68 -5.44 -9.12
CA VAL A 152 -10.46 -6.65 -9.92
C VAL A 152 -11.71 -7.55 -9.92
N GLY A 153 -12.30 -7.81 -8.75
CA GLY A 153 -13.54 -8.60 -8.64
C GLY A 153 -14.70 -7.98 -9.43
N LEU A 154 -14.88 -6.66 -9.32
CA LEU A 154 -15.92 -5.92 -10.05
C LEU A 154 -15.69 -5.93 -11.56
N LEU A 155 -14.46 -5.85 -12.05
CA LEU A 155 -14.16 -5.95 -13.48
C LEU A 155 -14.59 -7.31 -14.05
N HIS A 156 -14.33 -8.41 -13.33
CA HIS A 156 -14.77 -9.74 -13.75
C HIS A 156 -16.30 -9.86 -13.77
N LEU A 157 -16.98 -9.34 -12.75
CA LEU A 157 -18.44 -9.31 -12.68
C LEU A 157 -19.05 -8.43 -13.78
N HIS A 158 -18.49 -7.23 -14.02
CA HIS A 158 -18.95 -6.36 -15.09
C HIS A 158 -18.75 -7.01 -16.46
N HIS A 159 -17.62 -7.66 -16.70
CA HIS A 159 -17.36 -8.35 -17.97
C HIS A 159 -18.45 -9.38 -18.29
N ALA A 160 -18.91 -10.12 -17.31
CA ALA A 160 -19.91 -11.17 -17.49
C ALA A 160 -21.35 -10.63 -17.53
N THR A 161 -21.69 -9.65 -16.65
CA THR A 161 -23.06 -9.20 -16.45
C THR A 161 -23.43 -7.94 -17.23
N GLN A 162 -22.44 -7.15 -17.66
CA GLN A 162 -22.60 -5.82 -18.28
C GLN A 162 -23.45 -4.85 -17.42
N ASN A 163 -23.39 -4.99 -16.11
CA ASN A 163 -24.18 -4.22 -15.13
C ASN A 163 -23.59 -2.82 -14.93
N GLU A 164 -24.30 -1.78 -15.34
CA GLU A 164 -23.85 -0.38 -15.26
C GLU A 164 -23.64 0.13 -13.82
N ASN A 165 -24.30 -0.45 -12.82
CA ASN A 165 -24.07 -0.07 -11.43
C ASN A 165 -22.63 -0.37 -11.00
N ILE A 166 -22.01 -1.39 -11.60
CA ILE A 166 -20.59 -1.69 -11.37
C ILE A 166 -19.70 -0.56 -11.88
N LEU A 167 -20.01 0.05 -13.02
CA LEU A 167 -19.22 1.18 -13.55
C LEU A 167 -19.23 2.37 -12.60
N ARG A 168 -20.37 2.67 -11.96
CA ARG A 168 -20.46 3.73 -10.94
C ARG A 168 -19.56 3.45 -9.75
N THR A 169 -19.58 2.23 -9.26
CA THR A 169 -18.74 1.83 -8.13
C THR A 169 -17.26 1.84 -8.49
N LEU A 170 -16.89 1.40 -9.70
CA LEU A 170 -15.51 1.48 -10.21
C LEU A 170 -15.04 2.93 -10.31
N ASP A 171 -15.86 3.84 -10.84
CA ASP A 171 -15.54 5.27 -10.93
C ASP A 171 -15.25 5.88 -9.56
N GLN A 172 -16.11 5.58 -8.57
CA GLN A 172 -15.94 6.03 -7.19
C GLN A 172 -14.69 5.44 -6.55
N TYR A 173 -14.38 4.17 -6.80
CA TYR A 173 -13.19 3.52 -6.27
C TYR A 173 -11.90 4.08 -6.86
N ILE A 174 -11.88 4.40 -8.15
CA ILE A 174 -10.75 5.08 -8.78
C ILE A 174 -10.56 6.47 -8.16
N ALA A 175 -11.64 7.24 -7.98
CA ALA A 175 -11.59 8.53 -7.28
C ALA A 175 -10.96 8.39 -5.89
N GLN A 176 -11.37 7.38 -5.12
CA GLN A 176 -10.85 7.14 -3.78
C GLN A 176 -9.39 6.68 -3.78
N LEU A 177 -8.97 5.82 -4.72
CA LEU A 177 -7.57 5.45 -4.88
C LEU A 177 -6.70 6.67 -5.19
N LEU A 178 -7.16 7.59 -6.05
CA LEU A 178 -6.45 8.83 -6.35
C LEU A 178 -6.46 9.80 -5.16
N ALA A 179 -7.53 9.85 -4.38
CA ALA A 179 -7.62 10.67 -3.18
C ALA A 179 -6.69 10.19 -2.06
N THR A 180 -6.46 8.89 -1.92
CA THR A 180 -5.66 8.29 -0.83
C THR A 180 -4.21 7.99 -1.20
N VAL A 181 -3.84 8.09 -2.48
CA VAL A 181 -2.48 7.82 -2.95
C VAL A 181 -1.45 8.76 -2.32
N HIS A 182 -0.26 8.24 -2.06
CA HIS A 182 0.92 8.99 -1.67
C HIS A 182 1.88 9.12 -2.84
N CYS A 183 2.35 10.36 -3.09
CA CYS A 183 3.33 10.66 -4.13
C CYS A 183 4.74 10.68 -3.51
N HIS A 184 5.59 9.75 -3.93
CA HIS A 184 6.99 9.67 -3.55
C HIS A 184 7.88 10.01 -4.74
N GLN A 185 9.14 10.42 -4.51
CA GLN A 185 10.10 10.72 -5.60
C GLN A 185 10.38 9.55 -6.55
N THR A 186 10.01 8.33 -6.19
CA THR A 186 10.20 7.11 -7.01
C THR A 186 8.92 6.56 -7.59
N GLY A 187 7.76 7.05 -7.19
CA GLY A 187 6.48 6.56 -7.69
C GLY A 187 5.32 6.76 -6.72
N LEU A 188 4.30 5.94 -6.86
CA LEU A 188 3.08 5.99 -6.06
C LEU A 188 2.99 4.81 -5.09
N TYR A 189 2.48 5.06 -3.89
CA TYR A 189 2.13 4.01 -2.96
C TYR A 189 0.87 4.36 -2.17
N TRP A 190 0.27 3.33 -1.56
CA TRP A 190 -0.89 3.44 -0.68
C TRP A 190 -0.54 2.82 0.65
N ASP A 191 -0.73 3.58 1.72
CA ASP A 191 -0.45 3.11 3.06
C ASP A 191 -1.68 3.26 3.94
N ARG A 192 -2.01 2.20 4.66
CA ARG A 192 -3.10 2.19 5.63
C ARG A 192 -2.67 2.74 6.99
N SER A 193 -1.40 2.60 7.34
CA SER A 193 -0.94 2.81 8.71
C SER A 193 0.29 3.69 8.76
N SER A 194 0.21 4.75 9.56
CA SER A 194 1.38 5.54 9.97
C SER A 194 2.42 4.74 10.77
N ARG A 195 2.12 3.47 11.09
CA ARG A 195 3.04 2.56 11.80
C ARG A 195 3.94 1.75 10.89
N ASN A 196 3.76 1.81 9.57
CA ASN A 196 4.63 1.13 8.64
C ASN A 196 5.92 1.93 8.46
N ALA A 197 7.04 1.22 8.36
CA ALA A 197 8.34 1.84 8.15
C ALA A 197 8.43 2.62 6.83
N ARG A 198 7.71 2.14 5.82
CA ARG A 198 7.56 2.75 4.48
C ARG A 198 6.21 2.35 3.90
N GLY A 199 5.80 2.94 2.79
CA GLY A 199 4.72 2.41 1.98
C GLY A 199 5.01 0.95 1.60
N LEU A 200 4.00 0.08 1.81
CA LEU A 200 4.20 -1.37 1.72
C LEU A 200 4.49 -1.84 0.30
N CYS A 201 5.36 -2.84 0.22
CA CYS A 201 5.59 -3.68 -0.96
C CYS A 201 4.73 -4.95 -0.88
N GLY A 202 4.57 -5.62 -2.03
CA GLY A 202 3.88 -6.90 -2.11
C GLY A 202 2.46 -6.79 -2.67
N PHE A 203 1.84 -7.96 -2.89
CA PHE A 203 0.57 -8.05 -3.61
C PHE A 203 -0.63 -7.75 -2.70
N SER A 204 -0.68 -8.29 -1.50
CA SER A 204 -1.90 -8.19 -0.69
C SER A 204 -2.11 -6.82 -0.06
N HIS A 205 -1.06 -6.17 0.41
CA HIS A 205 -1.15 -4.92 1.16
C HIS A 205 -0.36 -3.76 0.55
N GLY A 206 0.44 -4.01 -0.49
CA GLY A 206 1.38 -3.04 -1.03
C GLY A 206 1.09 -2.57 -2.45
N SER A 207 2.09 -1.87 -3.00
CA SER A 207 1.98 -1.20 -4.30
C SER A 207 1.81 -2.16 -5.48
N SER A 208 2.23 -3.44 -5.37
CA SER A 208 1.96 -4.44 -6.41
C SER A 208 0.47 -4.68 -6.60
N GLY A 209 -0.32 -4.79 -5.50
CA GLY A 209 -1.76 -5.03 -5.61
C GLY A 209 -2.52 -3.84 -6.20
N ALA A 210 -2.19 -2.62 -5.77
CA ALA A 210 -2.78 -1.41 -6.34
C ALA A 210 -2.39 -1.24 -7.82
N GLY A 211 -1.11 -1.45 -8.14
CA GLY A 211 -0.62 -1.43 -9.52
C GLY A 211 -1.27 -2.49 -10.40
N TYR A 212 -1.52 -3.69 -9.85
CA TYR A 212 -2.23 -4.76 -10.54
C TYR A 212 -3.68 -4.38 -10.87
N ALA A 213 -4.39 -3.76 -9.92
CA ALA A 213 -5.75 -3.28 -10.16
C ALA A 213 -5.80 -2.22 -11.28
N PHE A 214 -4.88 -1.26 -11.27
CA PHE A 214 -4.77 -0.29 -12.36
C PHE A 214 -4.36 -0.93 -13.70
N LEU A 215 -3.53 -1.96 -13.67
CA LEU A 215 -3.14 -2.69 -14.89
C LEU A 215 -4.35 -3.39 -15.52
N GLU A 216 -5.19 -4.05 -14.71
CA GLU A 216 -6.42 -4.71 -15.20
C GLU A 216 -7.47 -3.68 -15.66
N LEU A 217 -7.59 -2.51 -15.00
CA LEU A 217 -8.40 -1.38 -15.49
C LEU A 217 -7.90 -0.90 -16.86
N GLY A 218 -6.57 -0.71 -16.98
CA GLY A 218 -5.94 -0.29 -18.23
C GLY A 218 -6.20 -1.27 -19.37
N TYR A 219 -6.09 -2.56 -19.08
CA TYR A 219 -6.38 -3.61 -20.05
C TYR A 219 -7.86 -3.65 -20.43
N TYR A 220 -8.76 -3.66 -19.44
CA TYR A 220 -10.19 -3.82 -19.70
C TYR A 220 -10.77 -2.64 -20.46
N PHE A 221 -10.50 -1.41 -20.03
CA PHE A 221 -11.01 -0.20 -20.67
C PHE A 221 -10.12 0.36 -21.79
N GLN A 222 -8.98 -0.26 -22.07
CA GLN A 222 -7.97 0.23 -23.03
C GLN A 222 -7.56 1.68 -22.74
N ASN A 223 -7.45 2.02 -21.44
CA ASN A 223 -7.16 3.38 -20.98
C ASN A 223 -5.69 3.55 -20.56
N PRO A 224 -4.92 4.39 -21.29
CA PRO A 224 -3.49 4.61 -21.01
C PRO A 224 -3.22 5.28 -19.65
N ALA A 225 -4.18 5.99 -19.06
CA ALA A 225 -4.01 6.58 -17.74
C ALA A 225 -3.81 5.52 -16.65
N PHE A 226 -4.58 4.42 -16.74
CA PHE A 226 -4.45 3.34 -15.76
C PHE A 226 -3.15 2.55 -15.92
N PHE A 227 -2.69 2.32 -17.13
CA PHE A 227 -1.37 1.74 -17.36
C PHE A 227 -0.27 2.62 -16.76
N TRP A 228 -0.38 3.93 -16.95
CA TRP A 228 0.56 4.88 -16.37
C TRP A 228 0.53 4.85 -14.83
N LEU A 229 -0.64 4.83 -14.20
CA LEU A 229 -0.78 4.72 -12.74
C LEU A 229 -0.18 3.41 -12.20
N ALA A 230 -0.41 2.28 -12.90
CA ALA A 230 0.21 1.00 -12.58
C ALA A 230 1.74 1.08 -12.61
N GLU A 231 2.29 1.69 -13.65
CA GLU A 231 3.75 1.86 -13.79
C GLU A 231 4.35 2.71 -12.67
N GLN A 232 3.61 3.73 -12.19
CA GLN A 232 4.05 4.55 -11.06
C GLN A 232 4.06 3.74 -9.74
N ALA A 233 3.07 2.88 -9.51
CA ALA A 233 3.05 1.97 -8.37
C ALA A 233 4.24 1.00 -8.41
N PHE A 234 4.51 0.40 -9.55
CA PHE A 234 5.64 -0.51 -9.74
C PHE A 234 6.99 0.20 -9.66
N SER A 235 7.09 1.45 -10.08
CA SER A 235 8.30 2.26 -9.96
C SER A 235 8.66 2.55 -8.50
N TYR A 236 7.66 2.86 -7.66
CA TYR A 236 7.88 2.99 -6.22
C TYR A 236 8.45 1.71 -5.62
N GLU A 237 7.82 0.58 -5.90
CA GLU A 237 8.19 -0.71 -5.32
C GLU A 237 9.55 -1.20 -5.82
N ARG A 238 9.92 -0.93 -7.09
CA ARG A 238 11.27 -1.18 -7.63
C ARG A 238 12.35 -0.55 -6.78
N ALA A 239 12.12 0.69 -6.34
CA ALA A 239 13.05 1.43 -5.50
C ALA A 239 13.18 0.85 -4.07
N CYS A 240 12.28 -0.04 -3.68
CA CYS A 240 12.34 -0.76 -2.40
C CYS A 240 13.08 -2.10 -2.48
N TYR A 241 13.49 -2.54 -3.67
CA TYR A 241 14.23 -3.80 -3.83
C TYR A 241 15.53 -3.80 -3.04
N ASN A 242 15.73 -4.85 -2.25
CA ASN A 242 16.96 -5.07 -1.49
C ASN A 242 17.87 -6.03 -2.28
N PRO A 243 19.00 -5.57 -2.80
CA PRO A 243 19.90 -6.39 -3.61
C PRO A 243 20.61 -7.51 -2.82
N ASP A 244 20.83 -7.33 -1.52
CA ASP A 244 21.48 -8.33 -0.67
C ASP A 244 20.54 -9.49 -0.36
N ALA A 245 19.30 -9.18 0.03
CA ALA A 245 18.24 -10.16 0.22
C ALA A 245 17.67 -10.69 -1.12
N LYS A 246 17.92 -9.98 -2.22
CA LYS A 246 17.33 -10.23 -3.56
C LYS A 246 15.80 -10.27 -3.52
N ASN A 247 15.20 -9.37 -2.72
CA ASN A 247 13.79 -9.38 -2.40
C ASN A 247 13.24 -7.97 -2.19
N TRP A 248 11.92 -7.85 -2.17
CA TRP A 248 11.17 -6.68 -1.73
C TRP A 248 10.76 -6.89 -0.28
N PRO A 249 11.28 -6.08 0.67
CA PRO A 249 11.06 -6.29 2.09
C PRO A 249 9.61 -6.04 2.52
N ASP A 250 9.19 -6.72 3.57
CA ASP A 250 7.95 -6.43 4.31
C ASP A 250 8.24 -5.33 5.34
N PHE A 251 7.66 -4.15 5.15
CA PHE A 251 7.86 -2.98 6.00
C PHE A 251 6.86 -2.83 7.15
N ARG A 252 6.06 -3.86 7.43
CA ARG A 252 5.09 -3.81 8.53
C ARG A 252 5.79 -3.83 9.90
N MET A 253 5.61 -2.75 10.67
CA MET A 253 6.13 -2.63 12.04
C MET A 253 5.29 -3.43 13.06
N SER A 254 4.08 -3.84 12.72
CA SER A 254 3.21 -4.64 13.59
C SER A 254 3.73 -6.05 13.89
N LEU A 255 4.81 -6.45 13.21
CA LEU A 255 5.49 -7.73 13.45
C LEU A 255 6.52 -7.65 14.60
N LEU A 256 6.83 -6.46 15.10
CA LEU A 256 7.78 -6.27 16.18
C LEU A 256 7.16 -6.65 17.52
N THR A 257 7.90 -7.43 18.29
CA THR A 257 7.58 -7.77 19.68
C THR A 257 8.01 -6.65 20.61
N GLU A 258 7.55 -6.69 21.89
CA GLU A 258 8.04 -5.75 22.91
C GLU A 258 9.57 -5.86 23.12
N GLU A 259 10.13 -7.07 22.96
CA GLU A 259 11.57 -7.30 23.02
C GLU A 259 12.29 -6.62 21.84
N ASP A 260 11.71 -6.66 20.63
CA ASP A 260 12.23 -5.94 19.48
C ASP A 260 12.15 -4.42 19.70
N GLU A 261 11.08 -3.89 20.27
CA GLU A 261 10.98 -2.47 20.64
C GLU A 261 12.09 -2.05 21.61
N GLN A 262 12.39 -2.86 22.62
CA GLN A 262 13.46 -2.58 23.57
C GLN A 262 14.84 -2.62 22.88
N ARG A 263 15.11 -3.62 22.07
CA ARG A 263 16.34 -3.71 21.28
C ARG A 263 16.51 -2.52 20.34
N PHE A 264 15.43 -2.05 19.74
CA PHE A 264 15.41 -0.83 18.93
C PHE A 264 15.81 0.40 19.75
N GLN A 265 15.23 0.58 20.93
CA GLN A 265 15.57 1.69 21.81
C GLN A 265 17.05 1.69 22.20
N GLU A 266 17.58 0.52 22.56
CA GLU A 266 18.99 0.35 22.92
C GLU A 266 19.92 0.64 21.73
N ALA A 267 19.59 0.13 20.54
CA ALA A 267 20.35 0.38 19.30
C ALA A 267 20.33 1.87 18.93
N TYR A 268 19.16 2.53 19.06
CA TYR A 268 19.04 3.97 18.82
C TYR A 268 19.93 4.79 19.75
N GLN A 269 19.94 4.46 21.04
CA GLN A 269 20.80 5.14 22.04
C GLN A 269 22.30 4.97 21.73
N ARG A 270 22.69 3.85 21.09
CA ARG A 270 24.06 3.59 20.66
C ARG A 270 24.39 4.15 19.27
N GLY A 271 23.43 4.74 18.56
CA GLY A 271 23.60 5.20 17.18
C GLY A 271 23.71 4.07 16.16
N GLU A 272 23.33 2.84 16.50
CA GLU A 272 23.34 1.67 15.63
C GLU A 272 22.07 1.63 14.77
N LEU A 273 22.09 2.30 13.64
CA LEU A 273 20.88 2.54 12.84
C LEU A 273 20.65 1.49 11.76
N GLU A 274 21.61 0.64 11.43
CA GLU A 274 21.47 -0.44 10.45
C GLU A 274 20.35 -1.42 10.78
N PHE A 275 20.11 -1.67 12.05
CA PHE A 275 19.03 -2.54 12.53
C PHE A 275 17.64 -2.08 12.08
N PHE A 276 17.45 -0.79 11.84
CA PHE A 276 16.17 -0.18 11.53
C PHE A 276 15.87 -0.08 10.02
N THR A 277 16.83 -0.48 9.17
CA THR A 277 16.71 -0.33 7.72
C THR A 277 16.22 -1.57 7.01
N CYS A 278 16.25 -2.70 7.69
CA CYS A 278 15.90 -4.00 7.12
C CYS A 278 14.47 -4.36 7.46
N GLY A 279 13.57 -4.29 6.50
CA GLY A 279 12.29 -4.97 6.57
C GLY A 279 12.46 -6.49 6.62
N SER A 280 11.42 -7.22 6.99
CA SER A 280 11.43 -8.68 7.00
C SER A 280 11.66 -9.26 5.60
N ASP A 281 12.53 -10.27 5.48
CA ASP A 281 12.78 -11.00 4.23
C ASP A 281 11.70 -12.08 3.98
N MET A 282 10.44 -11.69 4.00
CA MET A 282 9.33 -12.59 3.69
C MET A 282 9.26 -12.86 2.19
N ASN A 283 9.02 -14.11 1.81
CA ASN A 283 8.79 -14.50 0.41
C ASN A 283 7.49 -15.30 0.27
N ALA A 284 6.42 -14.59 -0.03
CA ALA A 284 5.07 -15.13 -0.17
C ALA A 284 4.27 -14.31 -1.20
N TRP A 285 3.08 -14.79 -1.57
CA TRP A 285 2.16 -14.01 -2.38
C TRP A 285 1.80 -12.68 -1.71
N CYS A 286 1.50 -12.71 -0.43
CA CYS A 286 1.08 -11.49 0.27
C CYS A 286 2.21 -10.46 0.39
N HIS A 287 3.44 -10.86 0.67
CA HIS A 287 4.61 -9.99 0.76
C HIS A 287 5.86 -10.63 0.16
N GLY A 288 6.65 -9.84 -0.55
CA GLY A 288 7.91 -10.27 -1.12
C GLY A 288 7.82 -10.71 -2.57
N ALA A 289 8.87 -11.39 -3.03
CA ALA A 289 9.12 -11.63 -4.45
C ALA A 289 7.99 -12.40 -5.16
N ALA A 290 7.33 -13.37 -4.50
CA ALA A 290 6.33 -14.19 -5.17
C ALA A 290 5.15 -13.36 -5.68
N GLY A 291 4.56 -12.51 -4.83
CA GLY A 291 3.45 -11.63 -5.24
C GLY A 291 3.89 -10.50 -6.17
N VAL A 292 5.04 -9.89 -5.90
CA VAL A 292 5.63 -8.88 -6.79
C VAL A 292 5.82 -9.45 -8.19
N GLY A 293 6.38 -10.66 -8.29
CA GLY A 293 6.62 -11.33 -9.56
C GLY A 293 5.35 -11.58 -10.37
N LEU A 294 4.23 -11.95 -9.72
CA LEU A 294 2.93 -12.10 -10.39
C LEU A 294 2.47 -10.79 -11.05
N ALA A 295 2.54 -9.67 -10.32
CA ALA A 295 2.20 -8.37 -10.89
C ALA A 295 3.15 -7.97 -12.03
N ARG A 296 4.44 -8.28 -11.95
CA ARG A 296 5.43 -7.98 -12.99
C ARG A 296 5.28 -8.83 -14.25
N LEU A 297 4.94 -10.11 -14.11
CA LEU A 297 4.62 -10.96 -15.27
C LEU A 297 3.43 -10.41 -16.05
N ARG A 298 2.38 -10.00 -15.34
CA ARG A 298 1.20 -9.40 -15.98
C ARG A 298 1.55 -8.04 -16.62
N ALA A 299 2.37 -7.22 -15.96
CA ALA A 299 2.85 -5.96 -16.54
C ALA A 299 3.70 -6.18 -17.78
N TYR A 300 4.57 -7.20 -17.80
CA TYR A 300 5.33 -7.55 -18.98
C TYR A 300 4.44 -8.02 -20.13
N GLU A 301 3.46 -8.86 -19.85
CA GLU A 301 2.48 -9.35 -20.81
C GLU A 301 1.69 -8.20 -21.46
N GLN A 302 1.26 -7.21 -20.66
CA GLN A 302 0.42 -6.10 -21.14
C GLN A 302 1.21 -4.97 -21.81
N LEU A 303 2.41 -4.65 -21.29
CA LEU A 303 3.16 -3.47 -21.69
C LEU A 303 4.40 -3.78 -22.53
N GLY A 304 4.87 -5.04 -22.54
CA GLY A 304 6.05 -5.47 -23.31
C GLY A 304 7.38 -4.87 -22.84
N LYS A 305 7.45 -4.21 -21.66
CA LYS A 305 8.64 -3.51 -21.18
C LYS A 305 9.60 -4.47 -20.46
N LEU A 306 10.87 -4.52 -20.90
CA LEU A 306 11.89 -5.44 -20.38
C LEU A 306 12.15 -5.27 -18.88
N VAL A 307 11.97 -4.08 -18.32
CA VAL A 307 12.13 -3.86 -16.88
C VAL A 307 11.21 -4.77 -16.05
N TYR A 308 10.00 -5.04 -16.51
CA TYR A 308 9.08 -5.95 -15.83
C TYR A 308 9.46 -7.41 -16.01
N PHE A 309 10.01 -7.77 -17.16
CA PHE A 309 10.62 -9.08 -17.38
C PHE A 309 11.76 -9.32 -16.40
N ASP A 310 12.71 -8.38 -16.28
CA ASP A 310 13.89 -8.50 -15.40
C ASP A 310 13.47 -8.63 -13.92
N GLU A 311 12.49 -7.82 -13.47
CA GLU A 311 11.94 -7.91 -12.12
C GLU A 311 11.23 -9.25 -11.88
N ALA A 312 10.45 -9.74 -12.83
CA ALA A 312 9.80 -11.05 -12.75
C ALA A 312 10.84 -12.19 -12.66
N ILE A 313 11.91 -12.11 -13.44
CA ILE A 313 13.03 -13.09 -13.37
C ILE A 313 13.74 -13.01 -12.02
N ALA A 314 13.96 -11.82 -11.47
CA ALA A 314 14.54 -11.68 -10.12
C ALA A 314 13.64 -12.33 -9.08
N ALA A 315 12.31 -12.11 -9.16
CA ALA A 315 11.31 -12.69 -8.29
C ALA A 315 11.29 -14.23 -8.37
N THR A 316 11.31 -14.80 -9.58
CA THR A 316 11.35 -16.27 -9.76
C THR A 316 12.65 -16.88 -9.22
N LYS A 317 13.80 -16.20 -9.36
CA LYS A 317 15.09 -16.65 -8.80
C LYS A 317 15.04 -16.66 -7.26
N LYS A 318 14.53 -15.60 -6.63
CA LYS A 318 14.35 -15.54 -5.16
C LYS A 318 13.44 -16.65 -4.68
N THR A 319 12.26 -16.78 -5.25
CA THR A 319 11.26 -17.78 -4.86
C THR A 319 11.79 -19.19 -5.02
N ARG A 320 12.47 -19.49 -6.13
CA ARG A 320 13.15 -20.78 -6.31
C ARG A 320 14.16 -21.06 -5.21
N SER A 321 15.02 -20.08 -4.85
CA SER A 321 16.05 -20.28 -3.83
C SER A 321 15.47 -20.50 -2.44
N THR A 322 14.33 -19.91 -2.14
CA THR A 322 13.64 -20.04 -0.86
C THR A 322 12.91 -21.39 -0.76
N ASP A 323 12.16 -21.77 -1.79
CA ASP A 323 11.19 -22.87 -1.70
C ASP A 323 11.75 -24.23 -2.11
N LEU A 324 12.61 -24.27 -3.11
CA LEU A 324 13.15 -25.52 -3.63
C LEU A 324 14.47 -25.93 -2.96
N ASN A 325 15.20 -24.99 -2.38
CA ASN A 325 16.49 -25.26 -1.74
C ASN A 325 16.40 -25.29 -0.21
N SER A 326 15.23 -25.01 0.40
CA SER A 326 15.05 -24.99 1.85
C SER A 326 14.48 -26.31 2.36
N LEU A 327 15.12 -26.88 3.40
CA LEU A 327 14.64 -28.04 4.15
C LEU A 327 13.79 -27.64 5.38
N ALA A 328 13.53 -26.35 5.59
CA ALA A 328 12.70 -25.89 6.71
C ALA A 328 11.26 -26.39 6.58
N PRO A 329 10.57 -26.68 7.70
CA PRO A 329 9.15 -26.96 7.69
C PRO A 329 8.40 -25.92 6.87
N ALA A 330 7.48 -26.34 6.00
CA ALA A 330 6.78 -25.45 5.10
C ALA A 330 5.28 -25.70 5.15
N THR A 331 4.51 -24.62 4.99
CA THR A 331 3.10 -24.70 4.63
C THR A 331 2.96 -24.69 3.10
N PHE A 332 1.86 -25.24 2.61
CA PHE A 332 1.56 -25.25 1.17
C PHE A 332 0.29 -24.48 0.84
N THR A 333 -0.08 -23.57 1.72
CA THR A 333 -1.24 -22.69 1.59
C THR A 333 -1.02 -21.63 0.50
N LEU A 334 -2.09 -20.94 0.09
CA LEU A 334 -2.02 -19.96 -1.00
C LEU A 334 -1.51 -18.58 -0.53
N CYS A 335 -1.86 -18.12 0.67
CA CYS A 335 -1.51 -16.77 1.10
C CYS A 335 0.00 -16.60 1.31
N HIS A 336 0.61 -17.46 2.15
CA HIS A 336 2.03 -17.34 2.53
C HIS A 336 2.75 -18.68 2.61
N GLY A 337 2.19 -19.71 1.96
CA GLY A 337 2.82 -21.00 1.77
C GLY A 337 3.44 -21.17 0.39
N ARG A 338 4.17 -22.28 0.23
CA ARG A 338 4.82 -22.64 -1.04
C ARG A 338 3.80 -22.90 -2.17
N GLY A 339 2.54 -23.26 -1.85
CA GLY A 339 1.47 -23.39 -2.85
C GLY A 339 1.16 -22.08 -3.57
N GLY A 340 1.05 -20.97 -2.82
CA GLY A 340 0.90 -19.67 -3.43
C GLY A 340 2.14 -19.19 -4.19
N ASN A 341 3.33 -19.52 -3.68
CA ASN A 341 4.58 -19.21 -4.37
C ASN A 341 4.73 -19.99 -5.69
N ALA A 342 4.19 -21.21 -5.77
CA ALA A 342 4.17 -21.98 -7.00
C ALA A 342 3.33 -21.34 -8.11
N ASP A 343 2.35 -20.55 -7.75
CA ASP A 343 1.53 -19.80 -8.73
C ASP A 343 2.36 -18.83 -9.57
N LEU A 344 3.40 -18.21 -8.97
CA LEU A 344 4.37 -17.41 -9.73
C LEU A 344 5.04 -18.22 -10.84
N PHE A 345 5.39 -19.48 -10.58
CA PHE A 345 6.02 -20.33 -11.60
C PHE A 345 5.03 -20.76 -12.68
N LEU A 346 3.77 -21.03 -12.33
CA LEU A 346 2.73 -21.35 -13.31
C LEU A 346 2.43 -20.15 -14.22
N GLU A 347 2.37 -18.95 -13.67
CA GLU A 347 2.21 -17.73 -14.48
C GLU A 347 3.47 -17.41 -15.31
N ALA A 348 4.67 -17.66 -14.77
CA ALA A 348 5.92 -17.54 -15.56
C ALA A 348 5.95 -18.56 -16.71
N PHE A 349 5.48 -19.78 -16.50
CA PHE A 349 5.32 -20.75 -17.59
C PHE A 349 4.35 -20.25 -18.67
N ARG A 350 3.19 -19.73 -18.26
CA ARG A 350 2.18 -19.21 -19.19
C ARG A 350 2.70 -18.03 -20.01
N VAL A 351 3.32 -17.04 -19.37
CA VAL A 351 3.74 -15.79 -20.01
C VAL A 351 5.02 -15.94 -20.80
N LEU A 352 5.98 -16.71 -20.31
CA LEU A 352 7.32 -16.85 -20.91
C LEU A 352 7.46 -18.10 -21.79
N ASN A 353 6.46 -18.98 -21.78
CA ASN A 353 6.44 -20.25 -22.49
C ASN A 353 7.70 -21.14 -22.23
N ASP A 354 8.19 -21.14 -20.99
CA ASP A 354 9.35 -21.89 -20.57
C ASP A 354 8.97 -23.05 -19.63
N PRO A 355 9.05 -24.31 -20.08
CA PRO A 355 8.62 -25.46 -19.29
C PRO A 355 9.45 -25.71 -18.02
N ARG A 356 10.57 -25.01 -17.85
CA ARG A 356 11.33 -25.08 -16.59
C ARG A 356 10.53 -24.56 -15.41
N TYR A 357 9.68 -23.55 -15.61
CA TYR A 357 8.83 -22.99 -14.56
C TYR A 357 7.72 -23.95 -14.17
N GLN A 358 7.08 -24.63 -15.12
CA GLN A 358 6.10 -25.67 -14.81
C GLN A 358 6.72 -26.76 -13.92
N ARG A 359 7.92 -27.26 -14.28
CA ARG A 359 8.63 -28.25 -13.46
C ARG A 359 8.96 -27.77 -12.04
N MET A 360 9.16 -26.44 -11.84
CA MET A 360 9.35 -25.88 -10.49
C MET A 360 8.08 -25.98 -9.67
N ALA A 361 6.92 -25.65 -10.25
CA ALA A 361 5.63 -25.80 -9.57
C ALA A 361 5.31 -27.28 -9.27
N GLU A 362 5.55 -28.17 -10.22
CA GLU A 362 5.42 -29.63 -10.04
C GLU A 362 6.31 -30.12 -8.90
N GLY A 363 7.56 -29.65 -8.80
CA GLY A 363 8.48 -29.97 -7.70
C GLY A 363 7.96 -29.54 -6.33
N ILE A 364 7.28 -28.40 -6.25
CA ILE A 364 6.62 -27.94 -4.99
C ILE A 364 5.43 -28.86 -4.67
N ALA A 365 4.62 -29.25 -5.67
CA ALA A 365 3.48 -30.16 -5.47
C ALA A 365 3.94 -31.56 -5.00
N GLN A 366 5.01 -32.07 -5.59
CA GLN A 366 5.63 -33.32 -5.15
C GLN A 366 6.13 -33.25 -3.71
N HIS A 367 6.73 -32.14 -3.33
CA HIS A 367 7.17 -31.89 -1.96
C HIS A 367 5.99 -31.84 -0.99
N ALA A 368 4.92 -31.15 -1.36
CA ALA A 368 3.71 -31.06 -0.54
C ALA A 368 3.09 -32.45 -0.29
N LEU A 369 2.93 -33.23 -1.35
CA LEU A 369 2.40 -34.60 -1.24
C LEU A 369 3.32 -35.54 -0.42
N HIS A 370 4.64 -35.39 -0.57
CA HIS A 370 5.60 -36.14 0.24
C HIS A 370 5.50 -35.77 1.73
N THR A 371 5.43 -34.45 2.05
CA THR A 371 5.26 -33.98 3.43
C THR A 371 3.98 -34.52 4.05
N TRP A 372 2.86 -34.46 3.33
CA TRP A 372 1.61 -35.04 3.82
C TRP A 372 1.72 -36.54 4.08
N ARG A 373 2.37 -37.32 3.21
CA ARG A 373 2.57 -38.76 3.43
C ARG A 373 3.41 -39.07 4.67
N GLN A 374 4.27 -38.14 5.09
CA GLN A 374 5.10 -38.30 6.29
C GLN A 374 4.40 -37.79 7.56
N GLU A 375 3.71 -36.63 7.49
CA GLU A 375 3.13 -35.98 8.65
C GLU A 375 1.65 -36.29 8.86
N GLY A 376 0.95 -36.74 7.82
CA GLY A 376 -0.49 -37.05 7.85
C GLY A 376 -1.39 -35.82 7.82
N LEU A 377 -0.83 -34.62 7.64
CA LEU A 377 -1.58 -33.35 7.62
C LEU A 377 -0.90 -32.26 6.75
N TYR A 378 -1.68 -31.27 6.29
CA TYR A 378 -1.19 -30.02 5.73
C TYR A 378 -1.30 -28.94 6.78
N ARG A 379 -0.17 -28.38 7.22
CA ARG A 379 -0.15 -27.31 8.23
C ARG A 379 -0.86 -26.07 7.70
N SER A 380 -1.68 -25.45 8.55
CA SER A 380 -2.37 -24.22 8.20
C SER A 380 -1.40 -23.05 8.00
N GLY A 381 -1.87 -21.98 7.32
CA GLY A 381 -1.16 -20.70 7.22
C GLY A 381 -1.32 -19.82 8.47
N THR A 382 -2.07 -20.26 9.49
CA THR A 382 -2.26 -19.52 10.73
C THR A 382 -1.31 -20.05 11.83
N ARG A 383 -1.39 -19.47 13.03
CA ARG A 383 -0.68 -20.01 14.20
C ARG A 383 -1.23 -21.36 14.68
N TYR A 384 -2.34 -21.83 14.13
CA TYR A 384 -2.86 -23.15 14.39
C TYR A 384 -2.00 -24.22 13.71
N GLU A 385 -1.42 -25.14 14.45
CA GLU A 385 -0.50 -26.15 13.92
C GLU A 385 -1.20 -27.29 13.15
N GLY A 386 -2.53 -27.42 13.26
CA GLY A 386 -3.33 -28.40 12.55
C GLY A 386 -3.79 -27.95 11.16
N GLU A 387 -4.74 -28.69 10.58
CA GLU A 387 -5.35 -28.37 9.29
C GLU A 387 -6.49 -27.37 9.44
N ASP A 388 -6.48 -26.33 8.64
CA ASP A 388 -7.62 -25.45 8.39
C ASP A 388 -8.28 -25.81 7.05
N ARG A 389 -9.56 -25.47 6.88
CA ARG A 389 -10.35 -25.84 5.70
C ARG A 389 -10.37 -24.78 4.61
N SER A 390 -9.96 -23.56 4.93
CA SER A 390 -10.08 -22.38 4.06
C SER A 390 -9.28 -22.48 2.76
N LEU A 391 -9.62 -21.59 1.81
CA LEU A 391 -8.91 -21.53 0.52
C LEU A 391 -7.52 -20.89 0.66
N PHE A 392 -7.35 -19.81 1.42
CA PHE A 392 -6.06 -19.12 1.45
C PHE A 392 -5.10 -19.66 2.50
N ASN A 393 -5.60 -20.17 3.63
CA ASN A 393 -4.78 -20.64 4.74
C ASN A 393 -4.92 -22.15 5.04
N GLY A 394 -5.69 -22.88 4.25
CA GLY A 394 -6.06 -24.25 4.56
C GLY A 394 -5.96 -25.23 3.38
N ILE A 395 -6.55 -26.40 3.60
CA ILE A 395 -6.45 -27.56 2.68
C ILE A 395 -7.20 -27.34 1.37
N ALA A 396 -8.29 -26.55 1.35
CA ALA A 396 -8.95 -26.19 0.09
C ALA A 396 -7.98 -25.47 -0.85
N GLY A 397 -7.10 -24.61 -0.29
CA GLY A 397 -6.04 -23.96 -1.06
C GLY A 397 -4.96 -24.91 -1.55
N VAL A 398 -4.57 -25.89 -0.75
CA VAL A 398 -3.64 -26.93 -1.18
C VAL A 398 -4.24 -27.73 -2.34
N GLY A 399 -5.50 -28.12 -2.24
CA GLY A 399 -6.22 -28.80 -3.32
C GLY A 399 -6.34 -27.92 -4.59
N TYR A 400 -6.64 -26.63 -4.42
CA TYR A 400 -6.69 -25.69 -5.55
C TYR A 400 -5.32 -25.53 -6.23
N PHE A 401 -4.24 -25.44 -5.46
CA PHE A 401 -2.87 -25.44 -5.98
C PHE A 401 -2.58 -26.70 -6.80
N TYR A 402 -2.96 -27.88 -6.33
CA TYR A 402 -2.79 -29.12 -7.09
C TYR A 402 -3.56 -29.10 -8.41
N LEU A 403 -4.81 -28.63 -8.42
CA LEU A 403 -5.58 -28.47 -9.66
C LEU A 403 -4.92 -27.48 -10.63
N ARG A 404 -4.31 -26.40 -10.11
CA ARG A 404 -3.52 -25.45 -10.92
C ARG A 404 -2.31 -26.12 -11.57
N VAL A 405 -1.59 -26.97 -10.85
CA VAL A 405 -0.43 -27.74 -11.38
C VAL A 405 -0.88 -28.73 -12.44
N LEU A 406 -1.98 -29.46 -12.20
CA LEU A 406 -2.52 -30.45 -13.13
C LEU A 406 -3.06 -29.81 -14.41
N SER A 407 -3.66 -28.63 -14.33
CA SER A 407 -4.37 -28.00 -15.44
C SER A 407 -4.15 -26.49 -15.46
N PRO A 408 -2.91 -26.01 -15.63
CA PRO A 408 -2.57 -24.58 -15.48
C PRO A 408 -3.23 -23.66 -16.53
N GLN A 409 -3.71 -24.22 -17.64
CA GLN A 409 -4.37 -23.44 -18.70
C GLN A 409 -5.87 -23.31 -18.49
N THR A 410 -6.50 -24.21 -17.74
CA THR A 410 -7.96 -24.23 -17.52
C THR A 410 -8.37 -23.81 -16.13
N VAL A 411 -7.51 -23.99 -15.14
CA VAL A 411 -7.72 -23.54 -13.76
C VAL A 411 -6.99 -22.19 -13.59
N PRO A 412 -7.70 -21.06 -13.45
CA PRO A 412 -7.08 -19.74 -13.37
C PRO A 412 -6.43 -19.48 -12.00
N SER A 413 -5.52 -18.52 -11.95
CA SER A 413 -5.01 -18.00 -10.67
C SER A 413 -6.13 -17.31 -9.89
N VAL A 414 -6.31 -17.69 -8.63
CA VAL A 414 -7.17 -16.96 -7.68
C VAL A 414 -6.40 -15.85 -6.96
N LEU A 415 -5.07 -15.92 -6.99
CA LEU A 415 -4.18 -14.94 -6.37
C LEU A 415 -4.02 -13.67 -7.22
N ALA A 416 -4.07 -13.81 -8.52
CA ALA A 416 -4.00 -12.72 -9.51
C ALA A 416 -4.96 -13.01 -10.67
N PRO A 417 -6.29 -12.93 -10.48
CA PRO A 417 -7.27 -13.18 -11.52
C PRO A 417 -7.11 -12.20 -12.66
N GLN A 418 -7.06 -12.72 -13.88
CA GLN A 418 -6.79 -11.95 -15.10
C GLN A 418 -8.03 -11.87 -16.00
N LEU A 419 -8.28 -10.69 -16.54
CA LEU A 419 -9.27 -10.54 -17.62
C LEU A 419 -8.68 -11.02 -18.95
N SER A 420 -9.49 -11.73 -19.73
CA SER A 420 -9.12 -12.24 -21.05
C SER A 420 -9.69 -11.42 -22.20
N ALA A 421 -10.58 -10.48 -21.90
CA ALA A 421 -11.25 -9.65 -22.91
C ALA A 421 -11.33 -8.19 -22.46
N THR A 422 -11.41 -7.29 -23.43
CA THR A 422 -11.57 -5.85 -23.22
C THR A 422 -13.03 -5.45 -23.27
N TYR A 423 -13.36 -4.31 -22.69
CA TYR A 423 -14.69 -3.73 -22.78
C TYR A 423 -14.95 -3.19 -24.18
N ALA A 424 -16.02 -3.64 -24.82
CA ALA A 424 -16.38 -3.24 -26.17
C ALA A 424 -17.24 -1.95 -26.25
N GLY A 425 -17.74 -1.48 -25.09
CA GLY A 425 -18.55 -0.26 -25.01
C GLY A 425 -17.69 1.01 -24.95
N SER A 426 -18.35 2.14 -24.83
CA SER A 426 -17.71 3.45 -24.61
C SER A 426 -18.03 3.99 -23.21
N ILE A 427 -17.05 4.57 -22.56
CA ILE A 427 -17.24 5.22 -21.26
C ILE A 427 -17.68 6.67 -21.47
N ASN A 428 -18.84 7.02 -20.91
CA ASN A 428 -19.33 8.40 -20.90
C ASN A 428 -18.58 9.22 -19.84
N SER A 429 -17.72 10.13 -20.27
CA SER A 429 -16.88 10.94 -19.37
C SER A 429 -17.68 11.90 -18.47
N SER A 430 -18.90 12.28 -18.84
CA SER A 430 -19.74 13.11 -17.98
C SER A 430 -20.41 12.33 -16.84
N GLU A 431 -20.56 11.02 -17.02
CA GLU A 431 -21.15 10.13 -16.01
C GLU A 431 -20.08 9.40 -15.18
N PHE A 432 -18.97 9.02 -15.84
CA PHE A 432 -17.85 8.27 -15.25
C PHE A 432 -16.51 8.99 -15.49
N PRO A 433 -16.29 10.16 -14.84
CA PRO A 433 -15.12 10.99 -15.12
C PRO A 433 -13.78 10.32 -14.77
N HIS A 434 -13.75 9.45 -13.76
CA HIS A 434 -12.53 8.77 -13.36
C HIS A 434 -12.23 7.54 -14.22
N LEU A 435 -13.25 6.84 -14.73
CA LEU A 435 -13.07 5.77 -15.72
C LEU A 435 -12.61 6.31 -17.07
N ALA A 436 -13.00 7.53 -17.43
CA ALA A 436 -12.61 8.22 -18.67
C ALA A 436 -11.32 9.06 -18.54
N LEU A 437 -10.65 9.01 -17.40
CA LEU A 437 -9.49 9.84 -17.06
C LEU A 437 -8.39 9.70 -18.14
N SER A 438 -7.88 10.83 -18.63
CA SER A 438 -6.69 10.86 -19.47
C SER A 438 -5.40 10.82 -18.64
N PRO A 439 -4.26 10.42 -19.21
CA PRO A 439 -2.98 10.49 -18.49
C PRO A 439 -2.62 11.89 -17.99
N ALA A 440 -2.99 12.93 -18.74
CA ALA A 440 -2.75 14.33 -18.34
C ALA A 440 -3.59 14.72 -17.13
N GLU A 441 -4.87 14.37 -17.11
CA GLU A 441 -5.76 14.60 -15.97
C GLU A 441 -5.32 13.83 -14.73
N ALA A 442 -4.87 12.56 -14.88
CA ALA A 442 -4.32 11.78 -13.79
C ALA A 442 -3.09 12.47 -13.17
N GLN A 443 -2.18 12.95 -14.03
CA GLN A 443 -1.02 13.72 -13.59
C GLN A 443 -1.41 15.00 -12.87
N GLU A 444 -2.36 15.73 -13.40
CA GLU A 444 -2.82 17.01 -12.83
C GLU A 444 -3.47 16.81 -11.46
N GLN A 445 -4.26 15.75 -11.26
CA GLN A 445 -4.79 15.40 -9.94
C GLN A 445 -3.70 15.09 -8.92
N LEU A 446 -2.66 14.36 -9.32
CA LEU A 446 -1.51 14.07 -8.45
C LEU A 446 -0.68 15.32 -8.13
N LEU A 447 -0.55 16.24 -9.10
CA LEU A 447 0.08 17.54 -8.90
C LEU A 447 -0.68 18.36 -7.88
N GLU A 448 -1.99 18.45 -8.02
CA GLU A 448 -2.86 19.17 -7.09
C GLU A 448 -2.76 18.62 -5.67
N LYS A 449 -2.67 17.32 -5.54
CA LYS A 449 -2.48 16.69 -4.24
C LYS A 449 -1.13 17.03 -3.60
N ARG A 450 -0.07 17.10 -4.39
CA ARG A 450 1.28 17.42 -3.90
C ARG A 450 1.48 18.93 -3.66
N PHE A 451 0.92 19.78 -4.53
CA PHE A 451 1.07 21.22 -4.56
C PHE A 451 -0.29 21.94 -4.66
N PRO A 452 -1.20 21.76 -3.67
CA PRO A 452 -2.58 22.17 -3.79
C PRO A 452 -2.74 23.68 -4.03
N ARG A 453 -2.04 24.53 -3.27
CA ARG A 453 -2.11 26.00 -3.42
C ARG A 453 -1.50 26.45 -4.74
N THR A 454 -0.34 25.91 -5.10
CA THR A 454 0.36 26.22 -6.35
C THR A 454 -0.49 25.91 -7.57
N VAL A 455 -1.03 24.69 -7.65
CA VAL A 455 -1.86 24.23 -8.78
C VAL A 455 -3.13 25.09 -8.87
N HIS A 456 -3.78 25.34 -7.75
CA HIS A 456 -5.02 26.09 -7.70
C HIS A 456 -4.83 27.56 -8.16
N LEU A 457 -3.76 28.20 -7.71
CA LEU A 457 -3.40 29.56 -8.15
C LEU A 457 -3.08 29.62 -9.64
N ILE A 458 -2.30 28.66 -10.15
CA ILE A 458 -1.95 28.61 -11.58
C ILE A 458 -3.21 28.42 -12.42
N ARG A 459 -4.10 27.50 -12.08
CA ARG A 459 -5.38 27.28 -12.79
C ARG A 459 -6.22 28.56 -12.84
N HIS A 460 -6.36 29.23 -11.70
CA HIS A 460 -7.14 30.45 -11.63
C HIS A 460 -6.52 31.60 -12.48
N LEU A 461 -5.22 31.76 -12.37
CA LEU A 461 -4.49 32.82 -13.08
C LEU A 461 -4.36 32.57 -14.60
N ASN A 462 -4.38 31.30 -15.01
CA ASN A 462 -4.37 30.87 -16.42
C ASN A 462 -5.78 30.69 -17.02
N GLN A 463 -6.84 31.15 -16.32
CA GLN A 463 -8.22 31.05 -16.79
C GLN A 463 -8.66 29.61 -17.15
N GLY A 464 -8.19 28.63 -16.41
CA GLY A 464 -8.59 27.22 -16.57
C GLY A 464 -7.91 26.48 -17.74
N GLN A 465 -6.82 26.99 -18.29
CA GLN A 465 -6.04 26.24 -19.30
C GLN A 465 -5.38 25.03 -18.65
N GLU A 466 -5.29 23.93 -19.41
CA GLU A 466 -4.61 22.69 -18.96
C GLU A 466 -3.17 22.96 -18.53
N LEU A 467 -2.79 22.41 -17.37
CA LEU A 467 -1.45 22.57 -16.79
C LEU A 467 -0.43 21.65 -17.46
N VAL A 468 -0.86 20.43 -17.81
CA VAL A 468 -0.02 19.40 -18.42
C VAL A 468 -0.38 19.26 -19.89
N THR A 469 0.34 19.94 -20.76
CA THR A 469 0.10 19.93 -22.22
C THR A 469 1.09 19.05 -22.99
N ASP A 470 2.10 18.50 -22.32
CA ASP A 470 3.20 17.78 -22.98
C ASP A 470 3.09 16.27 -22.79
N SER A 471 2.70 15.56 -23.85
CA SER A 471 2.65 14.08 -23.86
C SER A 471 4.04 13.42 -23.65
N SER A 472 5.15 14.16 -23.87
CA SER A 472 6.49 13.65 -23.55
C SER A 472 6.76 13.63 -22.03
N ALA A 473 6.03 14.40 -21.24
CA ALA A 473 6.07 14.36 -19.79
C ALA A 473 5.50 13.03 -19.24
N ILE A 474 4.65 12.33 -20.00
CA ILE A 474 4.09 11.02 -19.64
C ILE A 474 5.17 9.95 -19.55
N ALA A 475 6.27 10.10 -20.28
CA ALA A 475 7.38 9.13 -20.28
C ALA A 475 8.44 9.40 -19.21
N ALA A 476 8.45 10.59 -18.59
CA ALA A 476 9.42 10.92 -17.55
C ALA A 476 8.94 10.44 -16.17
N PRO A 477 9.83 9.94 -15.31
CA PRO A 477 9.47 9.69 -13.91
C PRO A 477 9.07 11.04 -13.27
N LEU A 478 7.76 11.19 -13.02
CA LEU A 478 7.11 12.39 -12.49
C LEU A 478 7.68 12.90 -11.15
N TYR A 479 8.60 12.15 -10.54
CA TYR A 479 8.94 12.29 -9.13
C TYR A 479 10.34 12.83 -8.90
N ARG A 480 11.12 13.15 -9.94
CA ARG A 480 12.37 13.83 -9.74
C ARG A 480 12.09 15.27 -9.33
N ARG A 481 12.64 15.68 -8.20
CA ARG A 481 12.54 17.06 -7.68
C ARG A 481 12.89 18.11 -8.74
N SER A 482 13.87 17.83 -9.62
CA SER A 482 14.23 18.68 -10.76
C SER A 482 13.08 18.86 -11.77
N TYR A 483 12.28 17.83 -12.03
CA TYR A 483 11.13 17.94 -12.92
C TYR A 483 10.09 18.92 -12.37
N TRP A 484 9.81 18.87 -11.08
CA TRP A 484 8.87 19.79 -10.43
C TRP A 484 9.37 21.22 -10.40
N GLN A 485 10.66 21.42 -10.18
CA GLN A 485 11.28 22.73 -10.24
C GLN A 485 11.14 23.34 -11.64
N ASP A 486 11.38 22.56 -12.67
CA ASP A 486 11.23 23.01 -14.05
C ASP A 486 9.76 23.23 -14.43
N PHE A 487 8.86 22.37 -13.93
CA PHE A 487 7.42 22.54 -14.12
C PHE A 487 6.95 23.86 -13.48
N ALA A 488 7.21 24.08 -12.21
CA ALA A 488 6.81 25.29 -11.50
C ALA A 488 7.36 26.55 -12.18
N ARG A 489 8.62 26.55 -12.62
CA ARG A 489 9.23 27.66 -13.37
C ARG A 489 8.57 27.89 -14.73
N ARG A 490 8.30 26.83 -15.49
CA ARG A 490 7.62 26.94 -16.80
C ARG A 490 6.21 27.50 -16.64
N GLN A 491 5.46 27.02 -15.66
CA GLN A 491 4.11 27.52 -15.39
C GLN A 491 4.12 28.98 -14.90
N ALA A 492 4.99 29.32 -13.94
CA ALA A 492 5.14 30.67 -13.48
C ALA A 492 5.48 31.64 -14.61
N ASN A 493 6.33 31.26 -15.58
CA ASN A 493 6.71 32.10 -16.72
C ASN A 493 5.54 32.38 -17.68
N ARG A 494 4.49 31.58 -17.67
CA ARG A 494 3.25 31.81 -18.45
C ARG A 494 2.31 32.84 -17.78
N LEU A 495 2.48 33.09 -16.47
CA LEU A 495 1.66 34.01 -15.70
C LEU A 495 2.04 35.48 -15.91
N PRO A 496 1.15 36.41 -15.63
CA PRO A 496 1.48 37.83 -15.52
C PRO A 496 2.63 38.08 -14.53
N VAL A 497 3.50 39.03 -14.86
CA VAL A 497 4.78 39.24 -14.15
C VAL A 497 4.61 39.44 -12.63
N ASN A 498 3.55 40.17 -12.24
CA ASN A 498 3.23 40.48 -10.84
C ASN A 498 2.84 39.25 -9.98
N PHE A 499 2.47 38.12 -10.58
CA PHE A 499 2.09 36.90 -9.84
C PHE A 499 3.20 35.85 -9.78
N ARG A 500 4.24 35.96 -10.59
CA ARG A 500 5.29 34.96 -10.74
C ARG A 500 6.03 34.67 -9.44
N ALA A 501 6.43 35.72 -8.74
CA ALA A 501 7.18 35.60 -7.50
C ALA A 501 6.38 34.90 -6.42
N GLY A 502 5.10 35.27 -6.21
CA GLY A 502 4.24 34.64 -5.22
C GLY A 502 3.92 33.18 -5.52
N VAL A 503 3.71 32.81 -6.79
CA VAL A 503 3.51 31.40 -7.18
C VAL A 503 4.78 30.57 -6.93
N ILE A 504 5.96 31.12 -7.17
CA ILE A 504 7.23 30.44 -6.85
C ILE A 504 7.44 30.33 -5.33
N ASP A 505 7.03 31.33 -4.57
CA ASP A 505 7.14 31.34 -3.11
C ASP A 505 6.28 30.25 -2.47
N VAL A 506 4.99 30.17 -2.82
CA VAL A 506 4.11 29.10 -2.32
C VAL A 506 4.56 27.71 -2.77
N TRP A 507 5.04 27.59 -4.02
CA TRP A 507 5.59 26.34 -4.51
C TRP A 507 6.79 25.87 -3.67
N ARG A 508 7.70 26.77 -3.28
CA ARG A 508 8.84 26.44 -2.41
C ARG A 508 8.40 25.91 -1.04
N LEU A 509 7.38 26.53 -0.45
CA LEU A 509 6.80 26.05 0.81
C LEU A 509 6.24 24.64 0.66
N GLU A 510 5.46 24.39 -0.39
CA GLU A 510 4.85 23.08 -0.65
C GLU A 510 5.89 22.01 -1.05
N ASP A 511 6.96 22.39 -1.77
CA ASP A 511 8.08 21.50 -2.09
C ASP A 511 8.86 21.09 -0.83
N SER A 512 9.12 22.04 0.08
CA SER A 512 9.73 21.75 1.37
C SER A 512 8.87 20.83 2.23
N ARG A 513 7.55 21.08 2.26
CA ARG A 513 6.58 20.22 2.94
C ARG A 513 6.57 18.80 2.36
N ALA A 514 6.52 18.67 1.04
CA ALA A 514 6.51 17.37 0.37
C ALA A 514 7.83 16.61 0.58
N ALA A 515 8.97 17.29 0.54
CA ALA A 515 10.28 16.69 0.82
C ALA A 515 10.37 16.17 2.26
N LEU A 516 9.85 16.93 3.22
CA LEU A 516 9.81 16.52 4.62
C LEU A 516 8.87 15.33 4.83
N ASP A 517 7.69 15.31 4.20
CA ASP A 517 6.75 14.19 4.25
C ASP A 517 7.38 12.89 3.70
N GLU A 518 8.10 12.97 2.59
CA GLU A 518 8.84 11.85 2.01
C GLU A 518 9.95 11.34 2.94
N GLN A 519 10.71 12.26 3.55
CA GLN A 519 11.78 11.92 4.48
C GLN A 519 11.22 11.17 5.69
N ILE A 520 10.13 11.66 6.27
CA ILE A 520 9.51 11.08 7.47
C ILE A 520 8.93 9.69 7.18
N LYS A 521 8.27 9.52 6.05
CA LYS A 521 7.69 8.22 5.66
C LYS A 521 8.75 7.18 5.31
N SER A 522 9.98 7.61 5.04
CA SER A 522 11.13 6.71 4.92
C SER A 522 11.88 6.50 6.24
N ASP A 523 11.46 7.16 7.32
CA ASP A 523 12.15 7.15 8.60
C ASP A 523 11.42 6.28 9.63
N THR A 524 11.89 5.05 9.77
CA THR A 524 11.38 4.06 10.74
C THR A 524 11.52 4.48 12.19
N LEU A 525 12.36 5.49 12.49
CA LEU A 525 12.68 5.93 13.84
C LEU A 525 11.80 7.05 14.34
N LEU A 526 10.99 7.67 13.50
CA LEU A 526 10.22 8.85 13.87
C LEU A 526 9.36 8.63 15.14
N LEU A 527 8.66 7.51 15.23
CA LEU A 527 7.81 7.20 16.38
C LEU A 527 8.64 7.02 17.66
N PHE A 528 9.81 6.38 17.57
CA PHE A 528 10.72 6.23 18.69
C PHE A 528 11.30 7.57 19.14
N ARG A 529 11.74 8.40 18.19
CA ARG A 529 12.21 9.75 18.48
C ARG A 529 11.14 10.60 19.13
N GLN A 530 9.89 10.52 18.69
CA GLN A 530 8.79 11.27 19.31
C GLN A 530 8.55 10.82 20.76
N LYS A 531 8.55 9.52 21.07
CA LYS A 531 8.46 9.01 22.44
C LYS A 531 9.61 9.53 23.31
N GLN A 532 10.83 9.49 22.76
CA GLN A 532 12.02 9.97 23.46
C GLN A 532 11.98 11.48 23.73
N LYS A 533 11.53 12.28 22.75
CA LYS A 533 11.34 13.73 22.88
C LYS A 533 10.34 14.09 23.99
N VAL A 534 9.26 13.32 24.15
CA VAL A 534 8.29 13.53 25.23
C VAL A 534 8.93 13.27 26.61
N ALA A 535 9.67 12.18 26.77
CA ALA A 535 10.35 11.85 28.02
C ALA A 535 11.42 12.90 28.37
N ASP A 536 12.18 13.38 27.38
CA ASP A 536 13.19 14.41 27.58
C ASP A 536 12.56 15.78 27.90
N ALA A 537 11.45 16.12 27.27
CA ALA A 537 10.70 17.34 27.59
C ALA A 537 10.21 17.35 29.05
N GLU A 538 9.71 16.23 29.57
CA GLU A 538 9.32 16.11 30.98
C GLU A 538 10.51 16.36 31.92
N ARG A 539 11.69 15.80 31.62
CA ARG A 539 12.94 16.05 32.35
C ARG A 539 13.30 17.54 32.34
N LEU A 540 13.38 18.16 31.17
CA LEU A 540 13.76 19.57 31.01
C LEU A 540 12.79 20.52 31.71
N LEU A 541 11.49 20.25 31.63
CA LEU A 541 10.46 21.08 32.27
C LEU A 541 10.36 20.89 33.79
N SER A 542 10.98 19.83 34.35
CA SER A 542 11.09 19.61 35.78
C SER A 542 12.21 20.42 36.45
N LEU A 543 13.14 21.01 35.66
CA LEU A 543 14.24 21.82 36.13
C LEU A 543 13.74 23.19 36.61
N ASP A 544 14.39 23.74 37.63
CA ASP A 544 14.25 25.15 37.96
C ASP A 544 14.91 26.04 36.91
N GLU A 545 14.57 27.32 36.91
CA GLU A 545 15.06 28.24 35.87
C GLU A 545 16.61 28.32 35.83
N PRO A 546 17.36 28.42 36.97
CA PRO A 546 18.82 28.44 36.95
C PRO A 546 19.45 27.16 36.38
N ALA A 547 18.81 26.01 36.56
CA ALA A 547 19.27 24.75 35.97
C ALA A 547 18.93 24.68 34.46
N LEU A 548 17.73 25.12 34.10
CA LEU A 548 17.30 25.15 32.70
C LEU A 548 18.20 26.06 31.85
N LEU A 549 18.62 27.20 32.36
CA LEU A 549 19.50 28.16 31.65
C LEU A 549 20.85 27.55 31.23
N LYS A 550 21.30 26.49 31.91
CA LYS A 550 22.56 25.80 31.64
C LYS A 550 22.41 24.66 30.62
N GLU A 551 21.19 24.21 30.38
CA GLU A 551 20.94 23.14 29.43
C GLU A 551 21.26 23.61 28.01
N THR A 552 21.88 22.73 27.21
CA THR A 552 22.14 22.96 25.79
C THR A 552 20.98 22.42 25.00
N LEU A 553 20.37 23.28 24.20
CA LEU A 553 19.25 22.94 23.32
C LEU A 553 19.58 23.25 21.87
N ARG A 554 18.84 22.62 20.98
CA ARG A 554 18.78 22.98 19.55
C ARG A 554 17.36 22.82 19.03
N LEU A 555 17.08 23.46 17.89
CA LEU A 555 15.87 23.17 17.12
C LEU A 555 15.89 21.71 16.68
N ASP A 556 14.75 21.03 16.84
CA ASP A 556 14.60 19.65 16.42
C ASP A 556 14.95 19.51 14.92
N PRO A 557 15.92 18.66 14.54
CA PRO A 557 16.32 18.49 13.13
C PRO A 557 15.22 17.87 12.26
N ASP A 558 14.19 17.26 12.87
CA ASP A 558 13.02 16.75 12.12
C ASP A 558 12.06 17.89 11.73
N VAL A 559 12.21 19.10 12.27
CA VAL A 559 11.38 20.26 11.98
C VAL A 559 12.08 21.16 10.96
N THR A 560 11.32 21.65 9.98
CA THR A 560 11.84 22.61 9.00
C THR A 560 11.23 24.00 9.26
N LEU A 561 12.10 24.98 9.48
CA LEU A 561 11.71 26.40 9.50
C LEU A 561 11.81 26.96 8.08
N GLN A 562 10.67 27.32 7.49
CA GLN A 562 10.58 27.84 6.14
C GLN A 562 10.18 29.33 6.18
N THR A 563 10.96 30.19 5.54
CA THR A 563 10.59 31.58 5.33
C THR A 563 9.87 31.76 4.00
N THR A 564 8.85 32.62 3.97
CA THR A 564 8.06 32.97 2.80
C THR A 564 7.88 34.46 2.70
N SER A 565 7.74 34.99 1.47
CA SER A 565 7.48 36.40 1.24
C SER A 565 5.99 36.77 1.33
N TRP A 566 5.11 35.80 1.43
CA TRP A 566 3.66 35.96 1.60
C TRP A 566 3.12 35.05 2.71
N ASN A 567 1.98 35.42 3.28
CA ASN A 567 1.32 34.61 4.31
C ASN A 567 0.45 33.53 3.71
N TRP A 568 0.93 32.29 3.66
CA TRP A 568 0.22 31.12 3.11
C TRP A 568 -0.58 30.32 4.14
N SER A 569 -0.77 30.83 5.36
CA SER A 569 -1.41 30.13 6.46
C SER A 569 -2.93 29.92 6.32
N GLN A 570 -3.58 30.64 5.43
CA GLN A 570 -5.01 30.49 5.18
C GLN A 570 -5.29 29.35 4.19
N HIS A 571 -6.49 28.76 4.26
CA HIS A 571 -6.81 27.51 3.56
C HIS A 571 -7.87 27.62 2.46
N ASN A 572 -8.06 28.80 1.89
CA ASN A 572 -8.99 28.96 0.76
C ASN A 572 -8.36 29.78 -0.38
N THR A 573 -8.86 29.54 -1.60
CA THR A 573 -8.33 30.14 -2.83
C THR A 573 -8.43 31.63 -2.87
N GLU A 574 -9.55 32.17 -2.40
CA GLU A 574 -9.78 33.62 -2.40
C GLU A 574 -8.73 34.34 -1.52
N SER A 575 -8.42 33.76 -0.36
CA SER A 575 -7.37 34.26 0.54
C SER A 575 -5.99 34.17 -0.10
N TRP A 576 -5.69 33.11 -0.85
CA TRP A 576 -4.40 32.98 -1.55
C TRP A 576 -4.28 34.01 -2.68
N LEU A 577 -5.36 34.25 -3.44
CA LEU A 577 -5.38 35.28 -4.50
C LEU A 577 -5.26 36.67 -3.93
N ASN A 578 -5.96 36.99 -2.83
CA ASN A 578 -5.86 38.28 -2.15
C ASN A 578 -4.45 38.49 -1.60
N ASN A 579 -3.84 37.46 -1.05
CA ASN A 579 -2.48 37.47 -0.54
C ASN A 579 -1.45 37.84 -1.63
N LEU A 580 -1.61 37.35 -2.85
CA LEU A 580 -0.75 37.73 -3.98
C LEU A 580 -0.86 39.21 -4.39
N GLN A 581 -1.89 39.90 -3.96
CA GLN A 581 -2.10 41.34 -4.20
C GLN A 581 -1.56 42.19 -3.05
N GLU A 582 -1.25 41.60 -1.91
CA GLU A 582 -0.64 42.26 -0.76
C GLU A 582 0.85 42.52 -1.01
N ASN A 583 1.42 43.44 -0.25
CA ASN A 583 2.86 43.70 -0.31
C ASN A 583 3.63 42.49 0.25
N GLU A 584 4.81 42.25 -0.32
CA GLU A 584 5.78 41.30 0.24
C GLU A 584 6.11 41.64 1.69
N GLY A 585 6.21 40.62 2.52
CA GLY A 585 6.57 40.73 3.93
C GLY A 585 7.37 39.51 4.38
N ASP A 586 7.95 39.58 5.56
CA ASP A 586 8.67 38.46 6.14
C ASP A 586 7.72 37.58 6.96
N HIS A 587 7.48 36.37 6.48
CA HIS A 587 6.67 35.35 7.16
C HIS A 587 7.50 34.09 7.40
N ALA A 588 7.21 33.39 8.49
CA ALA A 588 7.84 32.11 8.81
C ALA A 588 6.79 31.05 9.14
N VAL A 589 7.02 29.86 8.66
CA VAL A 589 6.17 28.68 8.88
C VAL A 589 7.04 27.53 9.35
N LEU A 590 6.64 26.88 10.45
CA LEU A 590 7.20 25.61 10.86
C LEU A 590 6.48 24.46 10.16
N LEU A 591 7.25 23.59 9.56
CA LEU A 591 6.80 22.31 9.05
C LEU A 591 7.17 21.26 10.10
N ILE A 592 6.16 20.71 10.79
CA ILE A 592 6.32 19.81 11.92
C ILE A 592 5.81 18.43 11.54
N PRO A 593 6.67 17.40 11.58
CA PRO A 593 6.24 16.02 11.33
C PRO A 593 5.32 15.51 12.44
N THR A 594 4.25 14.85 12.04
CA THR A 594 3.32 14.18 12.95
C THR A 594 2.99 12.79 12.42
N THR A 595 2.34 11.96 13.22
CA THR A 595 1.83 10.65 12.79
C THR A 595 0.76 10.72 11.71
N GLN A 596 0.20 11.93 11.47
CA GLN A 596 -0.84 12.18 10.47
C GLN A 596 -0.32 12.95 9.24
N GLY A 597 0.98 13.20 9.15
CA GLY A 597 1.62 13.99 8.10
C GLY A 597 2.26 15.28 8.61
N ILE A 598 2.49 16.24 7.73
CA ILE A 598 3.15 17.50 8.09
C ILE A 598 2.13 18.55 8.54
N ARG A 599 2.30 19.00 9.78
CA ARG A 599 1.57 20.16 10.30
C ARG A 599 2.31 21.47 9.96
N GLU A 600 1.63 22.40 9.36
CA GLU A 600 2.12 23.75 9.12
C GLU A 600 1.70 24.66 10.29
N GLN A 601 2.65 25.34 10.91
CA GLN A 601 2.41 26.27 12.00
C GLN A 601 3.05 27.64 11.68
N PRO A 602 2.24 28.67 11.40
CA PRO A 602 2.78 30.02 11.22
C PRO A 602 3.39 30.55 12.50
N LEU A 603 4.48 31.28 12.37
CA LEU A 603 5.18 31.91 13.48
C LEU A 603 5.00 33.42 13.44
N ASN A 604 4.90 34.04 14.61
CA ASN A 604 5.10 35.46 14.73
C ASN A 604 6.63 35.76 14.81
N ALA A 605 7.00 37.03 14.59
CA ALA A 605 8.40 37.42 14.54
C ALA A 605 9.17 37.04 15.83
N PHE A 606 8.55 37.10 16.99
CA PHE A 606 9.19 36.77 18.26
C PHE A 606 9.45 35.25 18.39
N GLY A 607 8.48 34.44 18.02
CA GLY A 607 8.63 32.96 17.96
C GLY A 607 9.70 32.54 16.96
N GLN A 608 9.75 33.18 15.80
CA GLN A 608 10.77 32.96 14.79
C GLN A 608 12.16 33.28 15.35
N THR A 609 12.37 34.46 15.92
CA THR A 609 13.64 34.87 16.51
C THR A 609 14.14 33.89 17.58
N ILE A 610 13.23 33.40 18.45
CA ILE A 610 13.59 32.40 19.46
C ILE A 610 14.07 31.10 18.81
N LEU A 611 13.34 30.57 17.81
CA LEU A 611 13.72 29.30 17.20
C LEU A 611 14.98 29.43 16.34
N GLU A 612 15.17 30.56 15.65
CA GLU A 612 16.40 30.86 14.91
C GLU A 612 17.64 30.93 15.81
N ALA A 613 17.48 31.39 17.06
CA ALA A 613 18.58 31.40 18.03
C ALA A 613 19.10 29.98 18.36
N PHE A 614 18.28 28.94 18.17
CA PHE A 614 18.61 27.54 18.46
C PHE A 614 18.74 26.67 17.19
N LEU A 615 18.97 27.25 16.04
CA LEU A 615 19.32 26.48 14.83
C LEU A 615 20.60 25.66 15.05
N ASP A 616 21.56 26.24 15.79
CA ASP A 616 22.74 25.54 16.27
C ASP A 616 22.59 25.25 17.77
N GLU A 617 23.40 24.30 18.26
CA GLU A 617 23.46 23.94 19.68
C GLU A 617 23.94 25.12 20.52
N LYS A 618 23.11 25.54 21.50
CA LYS A 618 23.39 26.63 22.40
C LYS A 618 22.82 26.36 23.79
N THR A 619 23.44 26.89 24.83
CA THR A 619 22.80 26.95 26.15
C THR A 619 21.56 27.83 26.08
N VAL A 620 20.58 27.57 26.93
CA VAL A 620 19.38 28.41 27.02
C VAL A 620 19.78 29.86 27.37
N GLU A 621 20.80 30.05 28.17
CA GLU A 621 21.35 31.38 28.50
C GLU A 621 21.94 32.09 27.30
N ASP A 622 22.77 31.40 26.49
CA ASP A 622 23.34 31.98 25.26
C ASP A 622 22.24 32.31 24.24
N GLY A 623 21.27 31.42 24.07
CA GLY A 623 20.10 31.66 23.20
C GLY A 623 19.31 32.89 23.66
N ARG A 624 19.12 33.06 24.98
CA ARG A 624 18.49 34.22 25.57
C ARG A 624 19.23 35.53 25.21
N GLN A 625 20.56 35.53 25.36
CA GLN A 625 21.38 36.71 25.03
C GLN A 625 21.33 37.06 23.55
N VAL A 626 21.29 36.09 22.64
CA VAL A 626 21.11 36.31 21.20
C VAL A 626 19.80 37.04 20.91
N VAL A 627 18.68 36.56 21.48
CA VAL A 627 17.37 37.19 21.27
C VAL A 627 17.33 38.60 21.87
N GLN A 628 17.89 38.79 23.06
CA GLN A 628 17.97 40.10 23.73
C GLN A 628 18.75 41.14 22.91
N SER A 629 19.85 40.72 22.27
CA SER A 629 20.69 41.60 21.46
C SER A 629 19.97 42.19 20.25
N GLN A 630 18.84 41.62 19.85
CA GLN A 630 18.00 42.10 18.76
C GLN A 630 16.93 43.08 19.19
N VAL A 631 16.80 43.35 20.50
CA VAL A 631 15.80 44.24 21.08
C VAL A 631 16.47 45.54 21.55
N ALA A 632 16.12 46.63 20.93
CA ALA A 632 16.80 47.93 21.15
C ALA A 632 16.38 48.70 22.44
N ASP A 633 15.24 48.33 23.09
CA ASP A 633 14.68 49.06 24.23
C ASP A 633 14.87 48.34 25.57
N PRO A 634 15.53 48.94 26.58
CA PRO A 634 15.81 48.28 27.88
C PRO A 634 14.57 47.92 28.72
N ILE A 635 13.47 48.66 28.60
CA ILE A 635 12.23 48.38 29.34
C ILE A 635 11.47 47.21 28.72
N THR A 636 11.50 47.12 27.43
CA THR A 636 10.98 46.00 26.66
C THR A 636 11.81 44.73 26.93
N SER A 637 13.11 44.86 27.15
CA SER A 637 14.05 43.73 27.44
C SER A 637 13.66 42.94 28.65
N LEU A 638 13.29 43.56 29.80
CA LEU A 638 12.91 42.85 31.03
C LEU A 638 11.58 42.09 30.92
N ARG A 639 10.60 42.59 30.17
CA ARG A 639 9.36 41.86 29.86
C ARG A 639 9.57 40.69 28.87
N ILE A 640 10.52 40.87 27.98
CA ILE A 640 10.90 39.83 27.01
C ILE A 640 11.55 38.67 27.68
N GLU A 641 12.37 38.85 28.75
CA GLU A 641 13.01 37.75 29.48
C GLU A 641 12.00 36.73 30.00
N GLU A 642 10.97 37.17 30.71
CA GLU A 642 9.96 36.30 31.29
C GLU A 642 9.13 35.58 30.18
N LEU A 643 8.78 36.33 29.12
CA LEU A 643 8.07 35.80 27.98
C LEU A 643 8.91 34.78 27.20
N MET A 644 10.22 35.00 27.08
CA MET A 644 11.15 34.16 26.38
C MET A 644 11.33 32.79 27.07
N ILE A 645 11.52 32.76 28.37
CA ILE A 645 11.60 31.51 29.13
C ILE A 645 10.29 30.70 28.95
N LYS A 646 9.14 31.37 29.03
CA LYS A 646 7.84 30.73 28.82
C LYS A 646 7.71 30.16 27.40
N GLN A 647 8.21 30.88 26.38
CA GLN A 647 8.18 30.40 24.99
C GLN A 647 9.17 29.25 24.76
N ILE A 648 10.37 29.31 25.36
CA ILE A 648 11.33 28.18 25.32
C ILE A 648 10.73 26.95 25.99
N GLN A 649 10.12 27.09 27.16
CA GLN A 649 9.42 25.99 27.83
C GLN A 649 8.25 25.44 27.00
N ALA A 650 7.52 26.32 26.33
CA ALA A 650 6.46 25.90 25.41
C ALA A 650 7.02 25.11 24.20
N ALA A 651 8.14 25.57 23.64
CA ALA A 651 8.83 24.90 22.54
C ALA A 651 9.41 23.53 22.96
N ILE A 652 9.96 23.43 24.17
CA ILE A 652 10.40 22.15 24.78
C ILE A 652 9.19 21.22 24.92
N ARG A 653 8.08 21.70 25.50
CA ARG A 653 6.88 20.90 25.75
C ARG A 653 6.31 20.25 24.49
N VAL A 654 6.42 20.89 23.35
CA VAL A 654 5.93 20.38 22.07
C VAL A 654 7.04 19.74 21.24
N GLY A 655 8.24 19.55 21.79
CA GLY A 655 9.37 18.88 21.16
C GLY A 655 10.03 19.65 20.02
N LEU A 656 9.90 20.97 19.98
CA LEU A 656 10.58 21.82 19.00
C LEU A 656 12.02 22.16 19.41
N LEU A 657 12.28 22.30 20.71
CA LEU A 657 13.63 22.44 21.25
C LEU A 657 13.96 21.18 22.05
N ILE A 658 15.08 20.56 21.72
CA ILE A 658 15.50 19.26 22.23
C ILE A 658 16.95 19.32 22.75
N ASP A 659 17.29 18.41 23.67
CA ASP A 659 18.66 18.15 24.10
C ASP A 659 19.42 17.39 23.00
N PRO A 660 20.43 18.00 22.34
CA PRO A 660 21.12 17.38 21.23
C PRO A 660 21.90 16.11 21.62
N THR A 661 22.23 15.95 22.91
CA THR A 661 22.98 14.80 23.41
C THR A 661 22.11 13.55 23.52
N LYS A 662 20.77 13.73 23.60
CA LYS A 662 19.78 12.66 23.68
C LYS A 662 19.19 12.27 22.32
N HIS A 663 19.36 13.14 21.33
CA HIS A 663 18.78 12.99 19.99
C HIS A 663 19.89 13.08 18.94
N PRO A 664 20.55 11.96 18.61
CA PRO A 664 21.59 11.95 17.58
C PRO A 664 21.02 12.46 16.25
N LEU A 665 21.89 13.16 15.50
CA LEU A 665 21.55 13.67 14.16
C LEU A 665 20.97 12.54 13.31
N GLN A 666 19.97 12.88 12.49
CA GLN A 666 19.45 11.96 11.49
C GLN A 666 20.60 11.34 10.68
N VAL A 667 20.77 10.05 10.82
CA VAL A 667 21.39 9.32 9.72
C VAL A 667 20.25 9.17 8.70
N THR A 668 20.34 9.97 7.66
CA THR A 668 19.54 9.77 6.47
C THR A 668 19.75 8.32 6.10
N VAL A 669 18.74 7.47 6.27
CA VAL A 669 18.70 6.16 5.63
C VAL A 669 18.54 6.44 4.15
N ALA A 670 19.58 7.12 3.63
CA ALA A 670 19.60 7.55 2.27
C ALA A 670 19.86 6.33 1.40
N THR A 671 19.00 6.15 0.46
CA THR A 671 19.45 6.16 -0.95
C THR A 671 20.58 5.20 -1.33
N GLN A 672 21.13 4.37 -0.47
CA GLN A 672 22.10 3.36 -0.87
C GLN A 672 21.48 2.15 -1.63
N TYR A 673 20.15 2.06 -1.65
CA TYR A 673 19.45 1.00 -2.38
C TYR A 673 19.14 1.34 -3.85
N TYR A 674 19.61 2.49 -4.35
CA TYR A 674 19.25 3.00 -5.69
C TYR A 674 20.22 2.66 -6.81
N THR A 675 21.32 2.01 -6.52
CA THR A 675 22.27 1.64 -7.56
C THR A 675 22.15 0.15 -7.89
N ASN A 676 21.76 -0.12 -9.13
CA ASN A 676 22.17 -1.27 -9.92
C ASN A 676 21.30 -2.53 -9.95
N ILE A 677 20.06 -2.41 -10.45
CA ILE A 677 19.53 -3.49 -11.30
C ILE A 677 20.22 -3.43 -12.70
N GLN A 678 20.70 -2.26 -13.11
CA GLN A 678 21.34 -2.06 -14.43
C GLN A 678 22.82 -2.44 -14.52
N GLU A 679 23.53 -2.66 -13.41
CA GLU A 679 24.97 -2.97 -13.43
C GLU A 679 25.31 -4.46 -13.17
N THR A 680 24.35 -5.33 -13.03
CA THR A 680 24.55 -6.78 -12.82
C THR A 680 24.14 -7.63 -14.01
N HIS A 681 24.29 -7.12 -15.22
CA HIS A 681 24.20 -7.93 -16.46
C HIS A 681 25.55 -8.14 -17.09
#